data_95fd5997f9033195fd76c02448600a09
#
_entry.id   95fd5997f9033195fd76c02448600a09
#
_cell.length_a   1.000
_cell.length_b   1.000
_cell.length_c   1.000
_cell.angle_alpha   90.00
_cell.angle_beta   90.00
_cell.angle_gamma   90.00
#
_symmetry.space_group_name_H-M   'P 1'
#
loop_
_entity.id
_entity.type
_entity.pdbx_description
1 polymer ?
#
loop_
_entity_poly.entity_id
_entity_poly.type
_entity_poly.pdbx_seq_one_letter_code
_entity_poly.pdbx_strand_id
1 'polypeptide(L)'
;MVGLILVILVIIGAVIFVAHCFKSIKGMSEGTEDMVAMAGIIRNGAKTFMKTEYVRIVIAVIAVAAIFSLFIEKTSGITFLVGAAMSSVVCVLGMISATYANVRTANRARETMSIAETVKVALTGGSISGLSVHAFGLLGLALITILHLILGGIDIAEKGSGFILSLGVNPFIMRLSTYSLGCSIVAMFNRVAGGNYTKAADISSDILAKVRRDLPEDDSRVPNVIADFIGDNVNDIAGNCSDLLESFVASMISAMMIAIIVFRANPGTSETLLSSTILAPILIAGGGLLSCLLGILYVSLHKMSENPSKELNRATYFSAGGTTVLAAIICLVLFTGKDLYPEFVLGWASPLISTILGIACGVGIGAVTEYYTSTDFRPTRELAEIAPEGTAFVITKGDAIGSRSVLLPVLMIGVSIFIAGKISGMYGVAMAAMGMLSFVGTTVSIDAFGPIADNAGGIAESCHLPHDVRKITDKLDAVGNTTAAIGKGFAIGSAALATMSLIIAYVGNYTTVGLEPVLNIAQFTVVAGAVIGGALIEYFSAMLTDNTIESAKKMADDGDKMMTPEVIDGKETPDYNHMIRLAAEKALSKMLMPSLLAMFVPVIGGFLFGVEFVGGILIGATIVAITRAIFMGNSGGAFDNAKKYLEQGLLEGYTDEQSAAYKAVHKTVVNGDTVGDTRKDVVGVALDIFIKMMSTVANTLAPLFNNFTIFH
;
A
#
# COMPACT_ATOMS: atom_id res chain seq x y z
N MET A 1 -5.64 -12.63 27.88
CA MET A 1 -6.61 -13.56 27.24
C MET A 1 -7.93 -12.89 26.87
N VAL A 2 -8.70 -12.26 27.79
CA VAL A 2 -10.02 -11.67 27.47
C VAL A 2 -9.94 -10.66 26.31
N GLY A 3 -8.96 -9.75 26.34
CA GLY A 3 -8.79 -8.76 25.26
C GLY A 3 -8.54 -9.40 23.90
N LEU A 4 -7.72 -10.45 23.83
CA LEU A 4 -7.46 -11.20 22.57
C LEU A 4 -8.71 -11.94 22.07
N ILE A 5 -9.53 -12.48 22.99
CA ILE A 5 -10.82 -13.08 22.60
C ILE A 5 -11.73 -12.03 21.98
N LEU A 6 -11.80 -10.82 22.55
CA LEU A 6 -12.58 -9.72 21.98
C LEU A 6 -12.07 -9.34 20.59
N VAL A 7 -10.76 -9.29 20.38
CA VAL A 7 -10.16 -9.04 19.04
C VAL A 7 -10.59 -10.11 18.06
N ILE A 8 -10.54 -11.40 18.43
CA ILE A 8 -10.99 -12.50 17.55
C ILE A 8 -12.48 -12.35 17.21
N LEU A 9 -13.32 -11.97 18.17
CA LEU A 9 -14.75 -11.74 17.91
C LEU A 9 -14.97 -10.59 16.90
N VAL A 10 -14.20 -9.51 17.01
CA VAL A 10 -14.25 -8.39 16.06
C VAL A 10 -13.79 -8.85 14.67
N ILE A 11 -12.72 -9.64 14.59
CA ILE A 11 -12.24 -10.23 13.31
C ILE A 11 -13.33 -11.09 12.68
N ILE A 12 -13.97 -11.97 13.44
CA ILE A 12 -15.08 -12.81 12.94
C ILE A 12 -16.22 -11.93 12.42
N GLY A 13 -16.59 -10.89 13.18
CA GLY A 13 -17.61 -9.92 12.75
C GLY A 13 -17.26 -9.23 11.42
N ALA A 14 -16.01 -8.80 11.26
CA ALA A 14 -15.53 -8.20 10.02
C ALA A 14 -15.56 -9.18 8.83
N VAL A 15 -15.13 -10.44 9.04
CA VAL A 15 -15.17 -11.48 8.00
C VAL A 15 -16.61 -11.80 7.59
N ILE A 16 -17.55 -11.87 8.53
CA ILE A 16 -18.98 -12.06 8.23
C ILE A 16 -19.51 -10.88 7.41
N PHE A 17 -19.13 -9.63 7.77
CA PHE A 17 -19.55 -8.45 7.02
C PHE A 17 -18.96 -8.43 5.62
N VAL A 18 -17.68 -8.77 5.44
CA VAL A 18 -17.03 -8.94 4.13
C VAL A 18 -17.77 -9.96 3.27
N ALA A 19 -18.11 -11.12 3.82
CA ALA A 19 -18.90 -12.14 3.13
C ALA A 19 -20.30 -11.63 2.73
N HIS A 20 -20.93 -10.82 3.60
CA HIS A 20 -22.22 -10.18 3.28
C HIS A 20 -22.10 -9.18 2.13
N CYS A 21 -21.08 -8.30 2.15
CA CYS A 21 -20.81 -7.35 1.08
C CYS A 21 -20.56 -8.07 -0.26
N PHE A 22 -19.77 -9.12 -0.25
CA PHE A 22 -19.50 -9.92 -1.46
C PHE A 22 -20.77 -10.57 -2.02
N LYS A 23 -21.59 -11.15 -1.15
CA LYS A 23 -22.90 -11.71 -1.55
C LYS A 23 -23.82 -10.64 -2.12
N SER A 24 -23.85 -9.45 -1.51
CA SER A 24 -24.65 -8.31 -1.98
C SER A 24 -24.23 -7.89 -3.39
N ILE A 25 -22.94 -7.65 -3.62
CA ILE A 25 -22.41 -7.29 -4.95
C ILE A 25 -22.75 -8.39 -5.97
N LYS A 26 -22.43 -9.64 -5.66
CA LYS A 26 -22.68 -10.76 -6.58
C LYS A 26 -24.15 -10.93 -6.94
N GLY A 27 -25.06 -10.51 -6.08
CA GLY A 27 -26.52 -10.56 -6.31
C GLY A 27 -27.04 -9.45 -7.22
N MET A 28 -26.25 -8.40 -7.52
CA MET A 28 -26.65 -7.31 -8.42
C MET A 28 -26.49 -7.73 -9.89
N SER A 29 -27.29 -7.14 -10.78
CA SER A 29 -27.19 -7.35 -12.23
C SER A 29 -25.85 -6.86 -12.79
N GLU A 30 -25.30 -7.55 -13.77
CA GLU A 30 -24.11 -7.13 -14.54
C GLU A 30 -24.48 -6.22 -15.73
N GLY A 31 -25.76 -6.07 -16.05
CA GLY A 31 -26.22 -5.15 -17.08
C GLY A 31 -26.53 -5.82 -18.42
N THR A 32 -26.08 -5.21 -19.52
CA THR A 32 -26.32 -5.68 -20.89
C THR A 32 -25.47 -6.91 -21.22
N GLU A 33 -25.76 -7.58 -22.33
CA GLU A 33 -24.99 -8.72 -22.81
C GLU A 33 -23.53 -8.35 -23.06
N ASP A 34 -23.25 -7.16 -23.60
CA ASP A 34 -21.89 -6.66 -23.86
C ASP A 34 -21.15 -6.43 -22.54
N MET A 35 -21.81 -5.85 -21.53
CA MET A 35 -21.22 -5.66 -20.19
C MET A 35 -20.87 -6.99 -19.53
N VAL A 36 -21.75 -8.00 -19.65
CA VAL A 36 -21.51 -9.35 -19.12
C VAL A 36 -20.32 -10.00 -19.81
N ALA A 37 -20.24 -9.87 -21.15
CA ALA A 37 -19.14 -10.39 -21.96
C ALA A 37 -17.81 -9.74 -21.55
N MET A 38 -17.78 -8.40 -21.48
CA MET A 38 -16.58 -7.63 -21.08
C MET A 38 -16.13 -8.02 -19.66
N ALA A 39 -17.04 -8.03 -18.70
CA ALA A 39 -16.74 -8.47 -17.33
C ALA A 39 -16.21 -9.91 -17.27
N GLY A 40 -16.70 -10.79 -18.15
CA GLY A 40 -16.23 -12.16 -18.31
C GLY A 40 -14.75 -12.21 -18.76
N ILE A 41 -14.38 -11.39 -19.74
CA ILE A 41 -12.99 -11.29 -20.25
C ILE A 41 -12.07 -10.76 -19.15
N ILE A 42 -12.44 -9.67 -18.48
CA ILE A 42 -11.66 -9.07 -17.37
C ILE A 42 -11.42 -10.10 -16.26
N ARG A 43 -12.47 -10.80 -15.78
CA ARG A 43 -12.34 -11.83 -14.73
C ARG A 43 -11.46 -13.01 -15.16
N ASN A 44 -11.58 -13.46 -16.39
CA ASN A 44 -10.75 -14.56 -16.90
C ASN A 44 -9.28 -14.13 -17.03
N GLY A 45 -9.03 -12.92 -17.50
CA GLY A 45 -7.69 -12.35 -17.59
C GLY A 45 -7.05 -12.18 -16.20
N ALA A 46 -7.76 -11.57 -15.25
CA ALA A 46 -7.31 -11.44 -13.87
C ALA A 46 -6.98 -12.80 -13.22
N LYS A 47 -7.81 -13.82 -13.45
CA LYS A 47 -7.56 -15.19 -12.99
C LYS A 47 -6.31 -15.81 -13.65
N THR A 48 -6.09 -15.54 -14.93
CA THR A 48 -4.92 -16.04 -15.66
C THR A 48 -3.65 -15.38 -15.14
N PHE A 49 -3.65 -14.08 -14.92
CA PHE A 49 -2.54 -13.35 -14.30
C PHE A 49 -2.22 -13.91 -12.92
N MET A 50 -3.21 -13.96 -12.02
CA MET A 50 -3.02 -14.52 -10.69
C MET A 50 -2.41 -15.92 -10.71
N LYS A 51 -2.93 -16.81 -11.54
CA LYS A 51 -2.42 -18.18 -11.63
C LYS A 51 -0.93 -18.20 -12.02
N THR A 52 -0.53 -17.37 -12.95
CA THR A 52 0.85 -17.29 -13.44
C THR A 52 1.79 -16.69 -12.39
N GLU A 53 1.37 -15.66 -11.71
CA GLU A 53 2.13 -14.97 -10.66
C GLU A 53 2.27 -15.84 -9.41
N TYR A 54 1.16 -16.38 -8.89
CA TYR A 54 1.16 -17.15 -7.64
C TYR A 54 1.94 -18.45 -7.72
N VAL A 55 2.06 -19.08 -8.89
CA VAL A 55 2.96 -20.24 -9.06
C VAL A 55 4.41 -19.84 -8.72
N ARG A 56 4.87 -18.67 -9.16
CA ARG A 56 6.24 -18.19 -8.86
C ARG A 56 6.39 -17.77 -7.40
N ILE A 57 5.40 -17.07 -6.85
CA ILE A 57 5.37 -16.68 -5.43
C ILE A 57 5.44 -17.92 -4.54
N VAL A 58 4.63 -18.92 -4.79
CA VAL A 58 4.59 -20.16 -3.99
C VAL A 58 5.93 -20.90 -4.02
N ILE A 59 6.58 -20.97 -5.17
CA ILE A 59 7.92 -21.60 -5.29
C ILE A 59 8.93 -20.81 -4.42
N ALA A 60 8.98 -19.49 -4.53
CA ALA A 60 9.87 -18.66 -3.73
C ALA A 60 9.58 -18.78 -2.23
N VAL A 61 8.30 -18.72 -1.84
CA VAL A 61 7.84 -18.82 -0.45
C VAL A 61 8.20 -20.18 0.16
N ILE A 62 8.00 -21.28 -0.56
CA ILE A 62 8.37 -22.63 -0.08
C ILE A 62 9.89 -22.74 0.08
N ALA A 63 10.67 -22.21 -0.87
CA ALA A 63 12.14 -22.26 -0.79
C ALA A 63 12.66 -21.49 0.43
N VAL A 64 12.17 -20.27 0.68
CA VAL A 64 12.56 -19.45 1.84
C VAL A 64 12.08 -20.07 3.15
N ALA A 65 10.85 -20.63 3.19
CA ALA A 65 10.34 -21.34 4.36
C ALA A 65 11.19 -22.56 4.72
N ALA A 66 11.67 -23.30 3.73
CA ALA A 66 12.57 -24.45 3.94
C ALA A 66 13.92 -23.97 4.53
N ILE A 67 14.49 -22.87 4.00
CA ILE A 67 15.72 -22.28 4.54
C ILE A 67 15.51 -21.87 6.00
N PHE A 68 14.43 -21.19 6.33
CA PHE A 68 14.14 -20.76 7.71
C PHE A 68 13.89 -21.93 8.66
N SER A 69 13.22 -22.99 8.18
CA SER A 69 13.00 -24.19 8.98
C SER A 69 14.30 -24.94 9.30
N LEU A 70 15.30 -24.87 8.42
CA LEU A 70 16.59 -25.53 8.58
C LEU A 70 17.57 -24.71 9.43
N PHE A 71 17.66 -23.40 9.18
CA PHE A 71 18.68 -22.54 9.78
C PHE A 71 18.22 -21.75 11.02
N ILE A 72 16.91 -21.51 11.16
CA ILE A 72 16.36 -20.83 12.34
C ILE A 72 15.71 -21.86 13.26
N GLU A 73 14.48 -22.24 12.95
CA GLU A 73 13.71 -23.30 13.61
C GLU A 73 12.47 -23.67 12.75
N LYS A 74 11.89 -24.85 12.99
CA LYS A 74 10.70 -25.31 12.22
C LYS A 74 9.52 -24.34 12.35
N THR A 75 9.30 -23.79 13.54
CA THR A 75 8.21 -22.83 13.80
C THR A 75 8.38 -21.53 13.07
N SER A 76 9.61 -21.05 12.87
CA SER A 76 9.89 -19.83 12.06
C SER A 76 9.55 -20.02 10.57
N GLY A 77 9.78 -21.20 10.02
CA GLY A 77 9.32 -21.51 8.66
C GLY A 77 7.78 -21.56 8.57
N ILE A 78 7.10 -22.07 9.60
CA ILE A 78 5.63 -22.10 9.65
C ILE A 78 5.06 -20.68 9.77
N THR A 79 5.60 -19.84 10.66
CA THR A 79 5.11 -18.45 10.80
C THR A 79 5.33 -17.65 9.53
N PHE A 80 6.44 -17.85 8.84
CA PHE A 80 6.69 -17.29 7.51
C PHE A 80 5.62 -17.71 6.49
N LEU A 81 5.29 -19.00 6.41
CA LEU A 81 4.22 -19.49 5.52
C LEU A 81 2.86 -18.90 5.87
N VAL A 82 2.55 -18.75 7.16
CA VAL A 82 1.29 -18.11 7.60
C VAL A 82 1.25 -16.65 7.14
N GLY A 83 2.33 -15.90 7.29
CA GLY A 83 2.41 -14.52 6.80
C GLY A 83 2.18 -14.42 5.30
N ALA A 84 2.87 -15.24 4.52
CA ALA A 84 2.70 -15.29 3.07
C ALA A 84 1.27 -15.69 2.67
N ALA A 85 0.65 -16.64 3.39
CA ALA A 85 -0.73 -17.05 3.14
C ALA A 85 -1.73 -15.94 3.44
N MET A 86 -1.61 -15.21 4.56
CA MET A 86 -2.49 -14.10 4.92
C MET A 86 -2.43 -12.98 3.87
N SER A 87 -1.23 -12.59 3.44
CA SER A 87 -1.05 -11.60 2.39
C SER A 87 -1.66 -12.06 1.06
N SER A 88 -1.41 -13.31 0.66
CA SER A 88 -1.97 -13.89 -0.57
C SER A 88 -3.50 -13.92 -0.58
N VAL A 89 -4.11 -14.34 0.54
CA VAL A 89 -5.59 -14.39 0.66
C VAL A 89 -6.21 -13.01 0.47
N VAL A 90 -5.62 -12.00 1.07
CA VAL A 90 -6.14 -10.63 0.97
C VAL A 90 -6.05 -10.08 -0.46
N CYS A 91 -4.95 -10.33 -1.15
CA CYS A 91 -4.79 -9.97 -2.57
C CYS A 91 -5.86 -10.63 -3.44
N VAL A 92 -6.06 -11.93 -3.26
CA VAL A 92 -7.08 -12.69 -4.01
C VAL A 92 -8.48 -12.16 -3.75
N LEU A 93 -8.82 -11.88 -2.47
CA LEU A 93 -10.12 -11.31 -2.10
C LEU A 93 -10.31 -9.92 -2.69
N GLY A 94 -9.29 -9.05 -2.65
CA GLY A 94 -9.32 -7.71 -3.23
C GLY A 94 -9.58 -7.75 -4.73
N MET A 95 -8.80 -8.52 -5.47
CA MET A 95 -8.94 -8.66 -6.92
C MET A 95 -10.31 -9.25 -7.33
N ILE A 96 -10.75 -10.31 -6.64
CA ILE A 96 -12.06 -10.90 -6.94
C ILE A 96 -13.17 -9.89 -6.68
N SER A 97 -13.13 -9.19 -5.54
CA SER A 97 -14.17 -8.21 -5.20
C SER A 97 -14.27 -7.10 -6.24
N ALA A 98 -13.13 -6.57 -6.68
CA ALA A 98 -13.07 -5.51 -7.67
C ALA A 98 -13.62 -5.94 -9.02
N THR A 99 -13.18 -7.08 -9.56
CA THR A 99 -13.65 -7.59 -10.86
C THR A 99 -15.17 -7.90 -10.88
N TYR A 100 -15.77 -8.12 -9.72
CA TYR A 100 -17.22 -8.21 -9.59
C TYR A 100 -17.89 -6.84 -9.39
N ALA A 101 -17.24 -5.89 -8.74
CA ALA A 101 -17.77 -4.57 -8.47
C ALA A 101 -17.75 -3.66 -9.70
N ASN A 102 -16.68 -3.70 -10.53
CA ASN A 102 -16.46 -2.82 -11.68
C ASN A 102 -17.70 -2.73 -12.58
N VAL A 103 -18.14 -3.84 -13.16
CA VAL A 103 -19.30 -3.89 -14.07
C VAL A 103 -20.59 -3.51 -13.39
N ARG A 104 -20.75 -3.87 -12.09
CA ARG A 104 -21.98 -3.56 -11.33
C ARG A 104 -22.06 -2.08 -10.97
N THR A 105 -20.93 -1.43 -10.80
CA THR A 105 -20.84 0.02 -10.61
C THR A 105 -21.27 0.74 -11.88
N ALA A 106 -20.76 0.33 -13.06
CA ALA A 106 -21.19 0.85 -14.35
C ALA A 106 -22.68 0.62 -14.59
N ASN A 107 -23.19 -0.59 -14.32
CA ASN A 107 -24.59 -0.90 -14.50
C ASN A 107 -25.50 -0.13 -13.51
N ARG A 108 -25.04 0.09 -12.27
CA ARG A 108 -25.80 0.89 -11.30
C ARG A 108 -25.92 2.35 -11.74
N ALA A 109 -24.84 2.93 -12.30
CA ALA A 109 -24.90 4.24 -12.93
C ALA A 109 -25.99 4.28 -14.05
N ARG A 110 -26.00 3.26 -14.92
CA ARG A 110 -26.97 3.12 -16.01
C ARG A 110 -28.40 2.98 -15.53
N GLU A 111 -28.67 2.17 -14.50
CA GLU A 111 -30.02 1.89 -14.01
C GLU A 111 -30.61 3.06 -13.21
N THR A 112 -29.79 3.77 -12.43
CA THR A 112 -30.31 4.74 -11.46
C THR A 112 -30.07 6.18 -11.83
N MET A 113 -29.11 6.46 -12.71
CA MET A 113 -28.65 7.81 -13.04
C MET A 113 -28.32 8.65 -11.80
N SER A 114 -27.86 7.98 -10.71
CA SER A 114 -27.57 8.59 -9.41
C SER A 114 -26.14 8.33 -9.00
N ILE A 115 -25.37 9.40 -8.78
CA ILE A 115 -24.00 9.35 -8.24
C ILE A 115 -23.99 8.64 -6.88
N ALA A 116 -24.88 9.01 -5.98
CA ALA A 116 -24.97 8.46 -4.63
C ALA A 116 -25.17 6.93 -4.61
N GLU A 117 -26.04 6.41 -5.46
CA GLU A 117 -26.28 4.96 -5.56
C GLU A 117 -25.09 4.22 -6.20
N THR A 118 -24.41 4.84 -7.15
CA THR A 118 -23.24 4.27 -7.81
C THR A 118 -22.04 4.21 -6.83
N VAL A 119 -21.82 5.28 -6.06
CA VAL A 119 -20.78 5.33 -5.00
C VAL A 119 -20.96 4.18 -4.00
N LYS A 120 -22.19 3.86 -3.60
CA LYS A 120 -22.45 2.75 -2.66
C LYS A 120 -21.95 1.41 -3.17
N VAL A 121 -22.11 1.13 -4.47
CA VAL A 121 -21.64 -0.13 -5.06
C VAL A 121 -20.12 -0.19 -5.06
N ALA A 122 -19.46 0.87 -5.54
CA ALA A 122 -18.00 0.93 -5.57
C ALA A 122 -17.38 0.86 -4.17
N LEU A 123 -17.94 1.62 -3.19
CA LEU A 123 -17.49 1.56 -1.80
C LEU A 123 -17.74 0.20 -1.14
N THR A 124 -18.84 -0.48 -1.47
CA THR A 124 -19.08 -1.85 -0.98
C THR A 124 -18.04 -2.82 -1.53
N GLY A 125 -17.63 -2.67 -2.81
CA GLY A 125 -16.54 -3.42 -3.40
C GLY A 125 -15.20 -3.16 -2.69
N GLY A 126 -14.86 -1.88 -2.50
CA GLY A 126 -13.66 -1.46 -1.80
C GLY A 126 -13.60 -1.92 -0.34
N SER A 127 -14.75 -1.94 0.36
CA SER A 127 -14.79 -2.39 1.77
C SER A 127 -14.47 -3.86 1.96
N ILE A 128 -14.68 -4.71 0.96
CA ILE A 128 -14.23 -6.11 0.99
C ILE A 128 -12.70 -6.14 1.07
N SER A 129 -12.02 -5.35 0.26
CA SER A 129 -10.56 -5.24 0.25
C SER A 129 -10.04 -4.70 1.57
N GLY A 130 -10.51 -3.53 2.00
CA GLY A 130 -9.98 -2.83 3.17
C GLY A 130 -10.21 -3.56 4.49
N LEU A 131 -11.41 -4.07 4.73
CA LEU A 131 -11.68 -4.85 5.95
C LEU A 131 -10.95 -6.19 5.96
N SER A 132 -10.70 -6.80 4.79
CA SER A 132 -9.89 -8.02 4.69
C SER A 132 -8.43 -7.73 5.06
N VAL A 133 -7.83 -6.63 4.57
CA VAL A 133 -6.47 -6.21 4.96
C VAL A 133 -6.34 -6.12 6.46
N HIS A 134 -7.25 -5.40 7.10
CA HIS A 134 -7.21 -5.19 8.55
C HIS A 134 -7.46 -6.48 9.34
N ALA A 135 -8.50 -7.25 8.95
CA ALA A 135 -8.88 -8.48 9.66
C ALA A 135 -7.82 -9.58 9.55
N PHE A 136 -7.30 -9.88 8.35
CA PHE A 136 -6.34 -10.96 8.14
C PHE A 136 -4.94 -10.60 8.64
N GLY A 137 -4.52 -9.31 8.51
CA GLY A 137 -3.26 -8.84 9.11
C GLY A 137 -3.24 -9.01 10.62
N LEU A 138 -4.36 -8.66 11.28
CA LEU A 138 -4.51 -8.81 12.72
C LEU A 138 -4.68 -10.28 13.15
N LEU A 139 -5.37 -11.11 12.36
CA LEU A 139 -5.66 -12.50 12.67
C LEU A 139 -4.38 -13.33 12.87
N GLY A 140 -3.45 -13.27 11.93
CA GLY A 140 -2.22 -14.05 12.00
C GLY A 140 -1.39 -13.70 13.23
N LEU A 141 -1.26 -12.41 13.54
CA LEU A 141 -0.52 -11.94 14.71
C LEU A 141 -1.20 -12.30 16.02
N ALA A 142 -2.53 -12.16 16.09
CA ALA A 142 -3.29 -12.57 17.26
C ALA A 142 -3.17 -14.08 17.53
N LEU A 143 -3.21 -14.91 16.50
CA LEU A 143 -3.04 -16.37 16.62
C LEU A 143 -1.64 -16.75 17.13
N ILE A 144 -0.58 -16.13 16.60
CA ILE A 144 0.80 -16.37 17.07
C ILE A 144 0.92 -15.97 18.54
N THR A 145 0.38 -14.83 18.93
CA THR A 145 0.43 -14.34 20.31
C THR A 145 -0.37 -15.26 21.26
N ILE A 146 -1.58 -15.67 20.87
CA ILE A 146 -2.41 -16.61 21.66
C ILE A 146 -1.69 -17.95 21.84
N LEU A 147 -1.08 -18.48 20.78
CA LEU A 147 -0.34 -19.74 20.82
C LEU A 147 0.78 -19.68 21.87
N HIS A 148 1.57 -18.59 21.88
CA HIS A 148 2.63 -18.40 22.88
C HIS A 148 2.08 -18.29 24.31
N LEU A 149 0.98 -17.56 24.51
CA LEU A 149 0.36 -17.45 25.82
C LEU A 149 -0.21 -18.78 26.35
N ILE A 150 -0.66 -19.67 25.47
CA ILE A 150 -1.15 -21.02 25.83
C ILE A 150 0.01 -21.96 26.13
N LEU A 151 1.11 -21.89 25.37
CA LEU A 151 2.26 -22.80 25.49
C LEU A 151 3.20 -22.50 26.64
N GLY A 152 2.97 -21.50 27.46
CA GLY A 152 3.81 -21.20 28.64
C GLY A 152 4.09 -19.72 28.86
N GLY A 153 3.49 -18.85 28.07
CA GLY A 153 3.72 -17.41 28.13
C GLY A 153 4.86 -16.93 27.23
N ILE A 154 5.11 -15.62 27.26
CA ILE A 154 6.22 -15.00 26.51
C ILE A 154 7.42 -14.96 27.47
N ASP A 155 8.23 -16.01 27.45
CA ASP A 155 9.46 -16.05 28.23
C ASP A 155 10.58 -15.31 27.47
N ILE A 156 11.04 -14.20 28.05
CA ILE A 156 12.11 -13.37 27.48
C ILE A 156 13.47 -14.05 27.57
N ALA A 157 13.65 -14.94 28.56
CA ALA A 157 14.87 -15.70 28.74
C ALA A 157 14.91 -17.00 27.90
N GLU A 158 13.82 -17.34 27.19
CA GLU A 158 13.75 -18.54 26.37
C GLU A 158 14.88 -18.55 25.32
N LYS A 159 15.66 -19.63 25.34
CA LYS A 159 16.70 -19.90 24.32
C LYS A 159 16.20 -20.99 23.38
N GLY A 160 16.17 -20.70 22.11
CA GLY A 160 15.79 -21.67 21.09
C GLY A 160 16.92 -22.65 20.73
N SER A 161 16.55 -23.76 20.12
CA SER A 161 17.49 -24.83 19.71
C SER A 161 18.06 -24.71 18.30
N GLY A 162 17.61 -23.72 17.52
CA GLY A 162 18.08 -23.48 16.14
C GLY A 162 19.43 -22.72 16.09
N PHE A 163 20.13 -22.81 14.96
CA PHE A 163 21.44 -22.18 14.77
C PHE A 163 21.39 -20.67 15.09
N ILE A 164 20.47 -19.94 14.50
CA ILE A 164 20.35 -18.48 14.72
C ILE A 164 19.85 -18.19 16.15
N LEU A 165 18.94 -19.01 16.69
CA LEU A 165 18.45 -18.84 18.04
C LEU A 165 19.54 -19.11 19.10
N SER A 166 20.50 -20.00 18.80
CA SER A 166 21.64 -20.23 19.70
C SER A 166 22.57 -19.02 19.85
N LEU A 167 22.46 -18.02 18.95
CA LEU A 167 23.14 -16.74 19.04
C LEU A 167 22.47 -15.74 20.04
N GLY A 168 21.48 -16.18 20.79
CA GLY A 168 20.85 -15.40 21.87
C GLY A 168 19.58 -14.65 21.46
N VAL A 169 19.00 -14.97 20.31
CA VAL A 169 17.73 -14.37 19.86
C VAL A 169 16.55 -15.02 20.56
N ASN A 170 15.60 -14.19 20.98
CA ASN A 170 14.37 -14.68 21.57
C ASN A 170 13.47 -15.33 20.49
N PRO A 171 12.99 -16.58 20.70
CA PRO A 171 12.16 -17.28 19.71
C PRO A 171 10.87 -16.56 19.34
N PHE A 172 10.24 -15.86 20.29
CA PHE A 172 9.02 -15.09 20.02
C PHE A 172 9.29 -13.95 19.03
N ILE A 173 10.36 -13.15 19.26
CA ILE A 173 10.79 -12.09 18.35
C ILE A 173 11.06 -12.67 16.95
N MET A 174 11.76 -13.81 16.87
CA MET A 174 12.09 -14.43 15.59
C MET A 174 10.84 -14.90 14.82
N ARG A 175 9.87 -15.48 15.51
CA ARG A 175 8.60 -15.92 14.92
C ARG A 175 7.77 -14.74 14.42
N LEU A 176 7.77 -13.61 15.14
CA LEU A 176 7.15 -12.36 14.69
C LEU A 176 7.86 -11.82 13.43
N SER A 177 9.19 -11.76 13.44
CA SER A 177 9.98 -11.26 12.31
C SER A 177 9.77 -12.11 11.05
N THR A 178 9.75 -13.43 11.19
CA THR A 178 9.52 -14.35 10.04
C THR A 178 8.10 -14.28 9.53
N TYR A 179 7.09 -14.05 10.38
CA TYR A 179 5.72 -13.78 9.95
C TYR A 179 5.64 -12.48 9.12
N SER A 180 6.25 -11.40 9.61
CA SER A 180 6.34 -10.13 8.86
C SER A 180 7.02 -10.33 7.51
N LEU A 181 8.15 -11.04 7.46
CA LEU A 181 8.89 -11.27 6.23
C LEU A 181 8.09 -12.11 5.23
N GLY A 182 7.23 -13.03 5.70
CA GLY A 182 6.30 -13.76 4.85
C GLY A 182 5.30 -12.83 4.16
N CYS A 183 4.76 -11.86 4.90
CA CYS A 183 3.90 -10.81 4.33
C CYS A 183 4.69 -9.93 3.34
N SER A 184 5.91 -9.51 3.70
CA SER A 184 6.76 -8.62 2.89
C SER A 184 7.14 -9.23 1.53
N ILE A 185 7.47 -10.53 1.47
CA ILE A 185 7.82 -11.19 0.21
C ILE A 185 6.64 -11.17 -0.76
N VAL A 186 5.44 -11.53 -0.31
CA VAL A 186 4.24 -11.51 -1.16
C VAL A 186 3.92 -10.09 -1.61
N ALA A 187 4.00 -9.12 -0.70
CA ALA A 187 3.76 -7.71 -1.01
C ALA A 187 4.77 -7.18 -2.06
N MET A 188 6.04 -7.53 -1.92
CA MET A 188 7.09 -7.12 -2.88
C MET A 188 6.82 -7.67 -4.29
N PHE A 189 6.47 -8.95 -4.41
CA PHE A 189 6.14 -9.53 -5.71
C PHE A 189 4.91 -8.86 -6.32
N ASN A 190 3.81 -8.75 -5.59
CA ASN A 190 2.58 -8.15 -6.07
C ASN A 190 2.77 -6.67 -6.46
N ARG A 191 3.55 -5.92 -5.69
CA ARG A 191 3.75 -4.48 -5.92
C ARG A 191 4.65 -4.21 -7.12
N VAL A 192 5.78 -4.94 -7.25
CA VAL A 192 6.71 -4.74 -8.36
C VAL A 192 6.17 -5.32 -9.67
N ALA A 193 5.62 -6.53 -9.65
CA ALA A 193 5.03 -7.14 -10.85
C ALA A 193 3.73 -6.42 -11.23
N GLY A 194 2.85 -6.16 -10.26
CA GLY A 194 1.60 -5.46 -10.49
C GLY A 194 1.80 -4.07 -11.06
N GLY A 195 2.69 -3.26 -10.48
CA GLY A 195 3.01 -1.92 -10.97
C GLY A 195 3.53 -1.91 -12.41
N ASN A 196 4.47 -2.82 -12.72
CA ASN A 196 4.97 -2.95 -14.08
C ASN A 196 3.90 -3.47 -15.06
N TYR A 197 3.01 -4.37 -14.61
CA TYR A 197 1.91 -4.87 -15.43
C TYR A 197 0.92 -3.74 -15.78
N THR A 198 0.36 -3.09 -14.74
CA THR A 198 -0.68 -2.08 -14.93
C THR A 198 -0.18 -0.93 -15.80
N LYS A 199 0.98 -0.35 -15.48
CA LYS A 199 1.44 0.83 -16.21
C LYS A 199 2.08 0.53 -17.57
N ALA A 200 2.57 -0.68 -17.82
CA ALA A 200 2.90 -1.10 -19.17
C ALA A 200 1.65 -1.26 -20.05
N ALA A 201 0.54 -1.76 -19.48
CA ALA A 201 -0.73 -1.91 -20.18
C ALA A 201 -1.39 -0.55 -20.44
N ASP A 202 -1.55 0.29 -19.42
CA ASP A 202 -2.14 1.62 -19.45
C ASP A 202 -1.38 2.54 -20.43
N ILE A 203 -0.08 2.79 -20.22
CA ILE A 203 0.75 3.62 -21.12
C ILE A 203 0.70 3.12 -22.57
N SER A 204 0.70 1.80 -22.77
CA SER A 204 0.65 1.25 -24.13
C SER A 204 -0.72 1.40 -24.76
N SER A 205 -1.81 1.31 -23.99
CA SER A 205 -3.19 1.55 -24.42
C SER A 205 -3.37 3.02 -24.83
N ASP A 206 -2.98 3.93 -23.95
CA ASP A 206 -3.08 5.37 -24.17
C ASP A 206 -2.25 5.87 -25.36
N ILE A 207 -1.00 5.43 -25.47
CA ILE A 207 -0.16 5.78 -26.62
C ILE A 207 -0.76 5.25 -27.92
N LEU A 208 -1.26 4.03 -27.92
CA LEU A 208 -1.84 3.42 -29.11
C LEU A 208 -3.15 4.10 -29.51
N ALA A 209 -4.08 4.30 -28.56
CA ALA A 209 -5.35 4.95 -28.79
C ALA A 209 -5.20 6.44 -29.13
N LYS A 210 -4.76 7.22 -28.16
CA LYS A 210 -4.82 8.68 -28.20
C LYS A 210 -3.72 9.31 -29.07
N VAL A 211 -2.50 8.75 -29.03
CA VAL A 211 -1.33 9.36 -29.70
C VAL A 211 -1.14 8.85 -31.12
N ARG A 212 -1.25 7.53 -31.36
CA ARG A 212 -0.98 6.92 -32.68
C ARG A 212 -2.22 6.85 -33.57
N ARG A 213 -3.43 6.65 -33.00
CA ARG A 213 -4.64 6.34 -33.77
C ARG A 213 -5.74 7.37 -33.66
N ASP A 214 -5.65 8.38 -32.79
CA ASP A 214 -6.67 9.41 -32.53
C ASP A 214 -8.05 8.79 -32.17
N LEU A 215 -8.00 7.72 -31.35
CA LEU A 215 -9.17 7.01 -30.82
C LEU A 215 -9.48 7.50 -29.40
N PRO A 216 -10.73 7.36 -28.94
CA PRO A 216 -11.08 7.62 -27.53
C PRO A 216 -10.27 6.76 -26.55
N GLU A 217 -10.19 7.20 -25.31
CA GLU A 217 -9.73 6.38 -24.18
C GLU A 217 -10.64 5.16 -24.03
N ASP A 218 -10.09 4.04 -23.63
CA ASP A 218 -10.81 2.78 -23.38
C ASP A 218 -11.60 2.22 -24.58
N ASP A 219 -11.25 2.63 -25.81
CA ASP A 219 -11.90 2.12 -27.01
C ASP A 219 -11.67 0.62 -27.18
N SER A 220 -12.76 -0.15 -27.30
CA SER A 220 -12.71 -1.61 -27.38
C SER A 220 -11.94 -2.15 -28.61
N ARG A 221 -11.66 -1.32 -29.61
CA ARG A 221 -10.83 -1.67 -30.76
C ARG A 221 -9.34 -1.72 -30.43
N VAL A 222 -8.92 -1.14 -29.30
CA VAL A 222 -7.53 -1.14 -28.86
C VAL A 222 -7.21 -2.47 -28.15
N PRO A 223 -6.25 -3.28 -28.66
CA PRO A 223 -5.96 -4.60 -28.09
C PRO A 223 -5.50 -4.57 -26.64
N ASN A 224 -4.93 -3.45 -26.19
CA ASN A 224 -4.30 -3.28 -24.89
C ASN A 224 -5.31 -2.93 -23.76
N VAL A 225 -6.51 -2.44 -24.10
CA VAL A 225 -7.49 -1.90 -23.15
C VAL A 225 -7.91 -2.90 -22.05
N ILE A 226 -8.07 -4.18 -22.41
CA ILE A 226 -8.44 -5.20 -21.41
C ILE A 226 -7.27 -5.54 -20.48
N ALA A 227 -6.03 -5.49 -20.99
CA ALA A 227 -4.87 -5.66 -20.13
C ALA A 227 -4.76 -4.52 -19.11
N ASP A 228 -5.15 -3.31 -19.49
CA ASP A 228 -5.22 -2.13 -18.64
C ASP A 228 -6.26 -2.31 -17.53
N PHE A 229 -7.51 -2.63 -17.84
CA PHE A 229 -8.56 -2.92 -16.85
C PHE A 229 -8.18 -4.04 -15.85
N ILE A 230 -7.40 -5.02 -16.28
CA ILE A 230 -6.86 -6.04 -15.40
C ILE A 230 -5.76 -5.45 -14.52
N GLY A 231 -4.94 -4.56 -15.08
CA GLY A 231 -3.83 -3.91 -14.39
C GLY A 231 -4.25 -3.19 -13.13
N ASP A 232 -5.31 -2.39 -13.20
CA ASP A 232 -5.86 -1.68 -12.05
C ASP A 232 -6.28 -2.61 -10.92
N ASN A 233 -6.94 -3.73 -11.26
CA ASN A 233 -7.31 -4.73 -10.26
C ASN A 233 -6.09 -5.44 -9.65
N VAL A 234 -5.03 -5.63 -10.42
CA VAL A 234 -3.79 -6.31 -10.00
C VAL A 234 -2.94 -5.43 -9.10
N ASN A 235 -2.62 -4.21 -9.52
CA ASN A 235 -1.71 -3.33 -8.79
C ASN A 235 -2.43 -2.46 -7.77
N ASP A 236 -3.44 -1.71 -8.23
CA ASP A 236 -4.02 -0.66 -7.41
C ASP A 236 -5.00 -1.22 -6.36
N ILE A 237 -5.43 -2.46 -6.51
CA ILE A 237 -6.20 -3.16 -5.48
C ILE A 237 -5.39 -4.27 -4.83
N ALA A 238 -4.98 -5.33 -5.55
CA ALA A 238 -4.30 -6.46 -4.91
C ALA A 238 -2.91 -6.08 -4.42
N GLY A 239 -2.14 -5.29 -5.19
CA GLY A 239 -0.83 -4.75 -4.78
C GLY A 239 -0.95 -3.88 -3.53
N ASN A 240 -1.89 -2.91 -3.50
CA ASN A 240 -2.14 -2.06 -2.33
C ASN A 240 -2.60 -2.86 -1.11
N CYS A 241 -3.45 -3.88 -1.30
CA CYS A 241 -3.88 -4.75 -0.20
C CYS A 241 -2.72 -5.47 0.47
N SER A 242 -1.79 -6.03 -0.30
CA SER A 242 -0.61 -6.72 0.26
C SER A 242 0.37 -5.76 0.91
N ASP A 243 0.60 -4.61 0.32
CA ASP A 243 1.52 -3.59 0.82
C ASP A 243 1.04 -2.98 2.15
N LEU A 244 -0.23 -2.59 2.23
CA LEU A 244 -0.80 -2.03 3.46
C LEU A 244 -1.02 -3.09 4.55
N LEU A 245 -1.29 -4.36 4.18
CA LEU A 245 -1.29 -5.47 5.15
C LEU A 245 0.12 -5.64 5.74
N GLU A 246 1.15 -5.64 4.91
CA GLU A 246 2.54 -5.75 5.34
C GLU A 246 2.93 -4.59 6.27
N SER A 247 2.63 -3.34 5.90
CA SER A 247 2.89 -2.16 6.72
C SER A 247 2.20 -2.24 8.08
N PHE A 248 0.95 -2.68 8.10
CA PHE A 248 0.15 -2.85 9.31
C PHE A 248 0.73 -3.93 10.23
N VAL A 249 1.09 -5.07 9.68
CA VAL A 249 1.74 -6.17 10.40
C VAL A 249 3.11 -5.73 10.93
N ALA A 250 3.94 -5.11 10.10
CA ALA A 250 5.27 -4.64 10.47
C ALA A 250 5.24 -3.61 11.61
N SER A 251 4.26 -2.70 11.60
CA SER A 251 4.09 -1.69 12.67
C SER A 251 3.70 -2.32 14.01
N MET A 252 2.79 -3.29 14.01
CA MET A 252 2.44 -4.01 15.23
C MET A 252 3.61 -4.82 15.78
N ILE A 253 4.31 -5.54 14.90
CA ILE A 253 5.45 -6.37 15.27
C ILE A 253 6.60 -5.53 15.80
N SER A 254 6.94 -4.42 15.15
CA SER A 254 7.99 -3.52 15.63
C SER A 254 7.66 -2.96 17.02
N ALA A 255 6.39 -2.60 17.29
CA ALA A 255 5.95 -2.15 18.61
C ALA A 255 6.09 -3.26 19.67
N MET A 256 5.75 -4.51 19.34
CA MET A 256 5.92 -5.65 20.24
C MET A 256 7.39 -5.99 20.50
N MET A 257 8.25 -5.91 19.47
CA MET A 257 9.70 -6.09 19.60
C MET A 257 10.32 -5.01 20.46
N ILE A 258 9.98 -3.74 20.23
CA ILE A 258 10.47 -2.61 21.01
C ILE A 258 9.98 -2.70 22.45
N ALA A 259 8.77 -3.20 22.71
CA ALA A 259 8.31 -3.46 24.09
C ALA A 259 9.27 -4.41 24.86
N ILE A 260 9.75 -5.46 24.19
CA ILE A 260 10.73 -6.39 24.78
C ILE A 260 12.11 -5.71 24.95
N ILE A 261 12.54 -4.90 23.99
CA ILE A 261 13.80 -4.17 24.05
C ILE A 261 13.81 -3.16 25.21
N VAL A 262 12.74 -2.38 25.35
CA VAL A 262 12.57 -1.41 26.46
C VAL A 262 12.52 -2.13 27.82
N PHE A 263 11.85 -3.27 27.89
CA PHE A 263 11.84 -4.07 29.11
C PHE A 263 13.25 -4.57 29.48
N ARG A 264 14.04 -5.03 28.52
CA ARG A 264 15.44 -5.44 28.74
C ARG A 264 16.34 -4.28 29.17
N ALA A 265 16.08 -3.08 28.68
CA ALA A 265 16.83 -1.87 29.04
C ALA A 265 16.46 -1.37 30.46
N ASN A 266 15.31 -1.76 31.02
CA ASN A 266 14.80 -1.34 32.33
C ASN A 266 14.70 -2.53 33.31
N PRO A 267 15.82 -3.06 33.84
CA PRO A 267 15.82 -4.17 34.77
C PRO A 267 15.03 -3.83 36.07
N GLY A 268 14.15 -4.73 36.50
CA GLY A 268 13.28 -4.54 37.69
C GLY A 268 11.85 -4.11 37.40
N THR A 269 11.51 -3.85 36.13
CA THR A 269 10.13 -3.62 35.70
C THR A 269 9.28 -4.90 35.81
N SER A 270 7.99 -4.78 36.04
CA SER A 270 7.10 -5.92 36.20
C SER A 270 6.77 -6.61 34.88
N GLU A 271 6.69 -7.94 34.87
CA GLU A 271 6.23 -8.73 33.70
C GLU A 271 4.79 -8.36 33.25
N THR A 272 3.99 -7.85 34.20
CA THR A 272 2.65 -7.36 33.89
C THR A 272 2.66 -6.11 33.03
N LEU A 273 3.67 -5.24 33.17
CA LEU A 273 3.86 -4.09 32.30
C LEU A 273 4.31 -4.53 30.90
N LEU A 274 5.28 -5.46 30.84
CA LEU A 274 5.69 -6.05 29.56
C LEU A 274 4.52 -6.66 28.80
N SER A 275 3.71 -7.47 29.49
CA SER A 275 2.51 -8.06 28.87
C SER A 275 1.56 -6.98 28.36
N SER A 276 1.41 -5.86 29.06
CA SER A 276 0.57 -4.74 28.63
C SER A 276 1.13 -4.04 27.38
N THR A 277 2.43 -3.78 27.34
CA THR A 277 3.07 -3.13 26.19
C THR A 277 3.09 -4.02 24.94
N ILE A 278 3.23 -5.35 25.10
CA ILE A 278 3.13 -6.30 23.97
C ILE A 278 1.68 -6.38 23.44
N LEU A 279 0.68 -6.36 24.33
CA LEU A 279 -0.73 -6.52 23.94
C LEU A 279 -1.36 -5.23 23.40
N ALA A 280 -0.88 -4.05 23.82
CA ALA A 280 -1.47 -2.77 23.44
C ALA A 280 -1.60 -2.57 21.91
N PRO A 281 -0.59 -2.83 21.06
CA PRO A 281 -0.71 -2.70 19.61
C PRO A 281 -1.84 -3.56 19.03
N ILE A 282 -1.94 -4.81 19.46
CA ILE A 282 -2.96 -5.76 18.98
C ILE A 282 -4.37 -5.32 19.38
N LEU A 283 -4.53 -4.88 20.62
CA LEU A 283 -5.84 -4.46 21.15
C LEU A 283 -6.31 -3.16 20.50
N ILE A 284 -5.39 -2.18 20.30
CA ILE A 284 -5.71 -0.93 19.61
C ILE A 284 -6.03 -1.20 18.15
N ALA A 285 -5.30 -2.09 17.47
CA ALA A 285 -5.61 -2.53 16.12
C ALA A 285 -7.00 -3.20 16.03
N GLY A 286 -7.35 -4.03 17.01
CA GLY A 286 -8.70 -4.62 17.11
C GLY A 286 -9.80 -3.57 17.31
N GLY A 287 -9.53 -2.54 18.14
CA GLY A 287 -10.41 -1.37 18.29
C GLY A 287 -10.54 -0.59 16.99
N GLY A 288 -9.45 -0.44 16.25
CA GLY A 288 -9.43 0.17 14.92
C GLY A 288 -10.27 -0.60 13.90
N LEU A 289 -10.17 -1.92 13.87
CA LEU A 289 -11.01 -2.77 13.00
C LEU A 289 -12.49 -2.58 13.31
N LEU A 290 -12.88 -2.55 14.58
CA LEU A 290 -14.25 -2.28 14.99
C LEU A 290 -14.71 -0.90 14.54
N SER A 291 -13.87 0.12 14.69
CA SER A 291 -14.17 1.49 14.27
C SER A 291 -14.31 1.59 12.74
N CYS A 292 -13.47 0.90 11.97
CA CYS A 292 -13.59 0.82 10.51
C CYS A 292 -14.90 0.15 10.09
N LEU A 293 -15.24 -0.98 10.71
CA LEU A 293 -16.48 -1.70 10.43
C LEU A 293 -17.69 -0.80 10.68
N LEU A 294 -17.73 -0.10 11.82
CA LEU A 294 -18.82 0.82 12.17
C LEU A 294 -18.85 2.05 11.26
N GLY A 295 -17.70 2.60 10.86
CA GLY A 295 -17.60 3.74 9.96
C GLY A 295 -18.12 3.41 8.56
N ILE A 296 -17.75 2.27 7.99
CA ILE A 296 -18.23 1.79 6.70
C ILE A 296 -19.74 1.49 6.76
N LEU A 297 -20.19 0.83 7.83
CA LEU A 297 -21.61 0.54 8.05
C LEU A 297 -22.42 1.84 8.18
N TYR A 298 -21.93 2.84 8.90
CA TYR A 298 -22.58 4.13 9.03
C TYR A 298 -22.79 4.79 7.66
N VAL A 299 -21.76 4.88 6.83
CA VAL A 299 -21.84 5.49 5.49
C VAL A 299 -22.74 4.67 4.57
N SER A 300 -22.72 3.34 4.67
CA SER A 300 -23.59 2.46 3.86
C SER A 300 -25.08 2.59 4.18
N LEU A 301 -25.42 2.85 5.44
CA LEU A 301 -26.80 2.99 5.93
C LEU A 301 -27.33 4.43 5.81
N HIS A 302 -26.43 5.41 5.80
CA HIS A 302 -26.81 6.82 5.72
C HIS A 302 -27.30 7.20 4.30
N LYS A 303 -28.17 8.21 4.20
CA LYS A 303 -28.54 8.78 2.90
C LYS A 303 -27.33 9.56 2.36
N MET A 304 -26.68 9.00 1.34
CA MET A 304 -25.52 9.62 0.72
C MET A 304 -25.89 10.93 0.02
N SER A 305 -24.99 11.90 0.08
CA SER A 305 -25.06 13.13 -0.71
C SER A 305 -24.54 12.88 -2.14
N GLU A 306 -24.81 13.82 -3.05
CA GLU A 306 -24.29 13.80 -4.43
C GLU A 306 -22.79 14.18 -4.51
N ASN A 307 -22.12 14.32 -3.36
CA ASN A 307 -20.69 14.61 -3.27
C ASN A 307 -19.95 13.38 -2.70
N PRO A 308 -19.31 12.55 -3.55
CA PRO A 308 -18.63 11.34 -3.12
C PRO A 308 -17.49 11.59 -2.11
N SER A 309 -16.65 12.59 -2.36
CA SER A 309 -15.50 12.91 -1.49
C SER A 309 -15.92 13.18 -0.05
N LYS A 310 -17.06 13.88 0.14
CA LYS A 310 -17.58 14.17 1.47
C LYS A 310 -18.01 12.92 2.22
N GLU A 311 -18.59 11.95 1.53
CA GLU A 311 -19.03 10.70 2.16
C GLU A 311 -17.84 9.80 2.51
N LEU A 312 -16.85 9.73 1.64
CA LEU A 312 -15.63 8.96 1.88
C LEU A 312 -14.82 9.56 3.04
N ASN A 313 -14.67 10.88 3.10
CA ASN A 313 -14.02 11.58 4.21
C ASN A 313 -14.76 11.36 5.55
N ARG A 314 -16.10 11.29 5.55
CA ARG A 314 -16.88 10.95 6.76
C ARG A 314 -16.52 9.57 7.30
N ALA A 315 -16.38 8.56 6.45
CA ALA A 315 -15.97 7.21 6.89
C ALA A 315 -14.59 7.25 7.56
N THR A 316 -13.64 7.97 6.95
CA THR A 316 -12.27 8.14 7.48
C THR A 316 -12.27 8.81 8.86
N TYR A 317 -12.94 9.96 9.00
CA TYR A 317 -12.98 10.69 10.27
C TYR A 317 -13.72 9.93 11.37
N PHE A 318 -14.80 9.22 11.03
CA PHE A 318 -15.50 8.37 11.97
C PHE A 318 -14.59 7.23 12.47
N SER A 319 -13.88 6.56 11.57
CA SER A 319 -12.97 5.47 11.91
C SER A 319 -11.79 5.95 12.74
N ALA A 320 -11.16 7.06 12.37
CA ALA A 320 -10.06 7.66 13.12
C ALA A 320 -10.48 8.12 14.52
N GLY A 321 -11.63 8.79 14.63
CA GLY A 321 -12.20 9.25 15.90
C GLY A 321 -12.59 8.08 16.82
N GLY A 322 -13.29 7.08 16.27
CA GLY A 322 -13.67 5.87 16.99
C GLY A 322 -12.45 5.08 17.50
N THR A 323 -11.42 4.96 16.65
CA THR A 323 -10.15 4.33 17.06
C THR A 323 -9.48 5.10 18.20
N THR A 324 -9.47 6.42 18.14
CA THR A 324 -8.90 7.28 19.20
C THR A 324 -9.61 7.03 20.55
N VAL A 325 -10.94 6.95 20.54
CA VAL A 325 -11.72 6.68 21.77
C VAL A 325 -11.42 5.29 22.32
N LEU A 326 -11.40 4.26 21.46
CA LEU A 326 -11.09 2.90 21.89
C LEU A 326 -9.63 2.76 22.36
N ALA A 327 -8.68 3.41 21.71
CA ALA A 327 -7.28 3.46 22.15
C ALA A 327 -7.16 4.09 23.55
N ALA A 328 -7.93 5.16 23.84
CA ALA A 328 -7.95 5.77 25.16
C ALA A 328 -8.44 4.80 26.25
N ILE A 329 -9.53 4.08 25.99
CA ILE A 329 -10.05 3.06 26.91
C ILE A 329 -9.03 1.94 27.11
N ILE A 330 -8.41 1.44 26.05
CA ILE A 330 -7.42 0.36 26.11
C ILE A 330 -6.19 0.80 26.88
N CYS A 331 -5.62 1.98 26.60
CA CYS A 331 -4.46 2.50 27.34
C CYS A 331 -4.79 2.72 28.83
N LEU A 332 -5.97 3.26 29.15
CA LEU A 332 -6.43 3.44 30.52
C LEU A 332 -6.45 2.10 31.26
N VAL A 333 -7.03 1.07 30.66
CA VAL A 333 -7.15 -0.26 31.28
C VAL A 333 -5.79 -0.95 31.42
N LEU A 334 -4.92 -0.84 30.42
CA LEU A 334 -3.65 -1.57 30.39
C LEU A 334 -2.58 -0.95 31.29
N PHE A 335 -2.54 0.36 31.43
CA PHE A 335 -1.42 1.09 32.01
C PHE A 335 -1.72 1.77 33.36
N THR A 336 -3.00 1.97 33.75
CA THR A 336 -3.34 2.58 35.04
C THR A 336 -3.00 1.64 36.18
N GLY A 337 -2.42 2.21 37.25
CA GLY A 337 -2.08 1.48 38.48
C GLY A 337 -0.86 0.56 38.37
N LYS A 338 -0.01 0.75 37.36
CA LYS A 338 1.24 0.03 37.19
C LYS A 338 2.45 0.96 37.34
N ASP A 339 3.58 0.40 37.77
CA ASP A 339 4.86 1.07 37.73
C ASP A 339 5.32 1.10 36.24
N LEU A 340 5.24 2.28 35.63
CA LEU A 340 5.48 2.47 34.22
C LEU A 340 6.96 2.68 33.95
N TYR A 341 7.35 2.53 32.66
CA TYR A 341 8.71 2.86 32.24
C TYR A 341 9.01 4.35 32.45
N PRO A 342 10.26 4.71 32.80
CA PRO A 342 10.65 6.12 32.99
C PRO A 342 10.39 7.00 31.76
N GLU A 343 10.43 6.42 30.56
CA GLU A 343 10.18 7.12 29.31
C GLU A 343 8.69 7.50 29.12
N PHE A 344 7.77 6.90 29.90
CA PHE A 344 6.32 7.24 29.82
C PHE A 344 6.02 8.50 30.64
N VAL A 345 6.50 9.66 30.10
CA VAL A 345 6.49 10.96 30.78
C VAL A 345 5.08 11.41 31.23
N LEU A 346 4.05 11.04 30.47
CA LEU A 346 2.64 11.37 30.76
C LEU A 346 1.89 10.17 31.39
N GLY A 347 2.62 9.22 31.95
CA GLY A 347 2.04 8.03 32.56
C GLY A 347 1.29 7.16 31.54
N TRP A 348 0.11 6.68 31.94
CA TRP A 348 -0.73 5.83 31.06
C TRP A 348 -1.14 6.49 29.74
N ALA A 349 -1.15 7.81 29.69
CA ALA A 349 -1.49 8.57 28.49
C ALA A 349 -0.34 8.63 27.47
N SER A 350 0.89 8.26 27.84
CA SER A 350 2.06 8.32 26.93
C SER A 350 1.86 7.48 25.66
N PRO A 351 1.52 6.17 25.71
CA PRO A 351 1.25 5.39 24.52
C PRO A 351 0.01 5.87 23.74
N LEU A 352 -1.00 6.38 24.44
CA LEU A 352 -2.20 6.95 23.82
C LEU A 352 -1.87 8.16 22.94
N ILE A 353 -1.14 9.14 23.51
CA ILE A 353 -0.80 10.37 22.77
C ILE A 353 0.09 10.02 21.57
N SER A 354 1.03 9.09 21.73
CA SER A 354 1.83 8.58 20.61
C SER A 354 0.95 7.98 19.50
N THR A 355 -0.06 7.19 19.86
CA THR A 355 -1.04 6.63 18.91
C THR A 355 -1.84 7.74 18.21
N ILE A 356 -2.31 8.75 18.96
CA ILE A 356 -3.06 9.90 18.42
C ILE A 356 -2.19 10.70 17.44
N LEU A 357 -0.91 10.90 17.74
CA LEU A 357 0.04 11.57 16.83
C LEU A 357 0.14 10.83 15.49
N GLY A 358 0.18 9.51 15.53
CA GLY A 358 0.16 8.70 14.31
C GLY A 358 -1.14 8.84 13.52
N ILE A 359 -2.30 8.76 14.19
CA ILE A 359 -3.61 8.97 13.55
C ILE A 359 -3.68 10.36 12.92
N ALA A 360 -3.29 11.40 13.65
CA ALA A 360 -3.30 12.77 13.17
C ALA A 360 -2.34 12.99 11.98
N CYS A 361 -1.16 12.35 12.03
CA CYS A 361 -0.19 12.36 10.94
C CYS A 361 -0.79 11.74 9.67
N GLY A 362 -1.44 10.58 9.77
CA GLY A 362 -2.06 9.90 8.64
C GLY A 362 -3.17 10.72 7.99
N VAL A 363 -4.10 11.25 8.80
CA VAL A 363 -5.18 12.13 8.33
C VAL A 363 -4.60 13.41 7.70
N GLY A 364 -3.57 13.98 8.30
CA GLY A 364 -2.95 15.21 7.81
C GLY A 364 -2.20 15.01 6.49
N ILE A 365 -1.46 13.90 6.33
CA ILE A 365 -0.79 13.55 5.06
C ILE A 365 -1.84 13.37 3.95
N GLY A 366 -2.96 12.69 4.25
CA GLY A 366 -4.07 12.57 3.32
C GLY A 366 -4.60 13.92 2.85
N ALA A 367 -4.84 14.87 3.78
CA ALA A 367 -5.30 16.20 3.45
C ALA A 367 -4.28 17.02 2.61
N VAL A 368 -2.98 16.88 2.89
CA VAL A 368 -1.93 17.52 2.09
C VAL A 368 -1.88 16.92 0.67
N THR A 369 -1.99 15.61 0.56
CA THR A 369 -2.04 14.92 -0.73
C THR A 369 -3.26 15.39 -1.55
N GLU A 370 -4.45 15.43 -0.93
CA GLU A 370 -5.67 15.96 -1.55
C GLU A 370 -5.46 17.38 -2.10
N TYR A 371 -4.84 18.25 -1.31
CA TYR A 371 -4.54 19.63 -1.74
C TYR A 371 -3.66 19.70 -2.99
N TYR A 372 -2.67 18.81 -3.12
CA TYR A 372 -1.75 18.83 -4.27
C TYR A 372 -2.26 18.06 -5.48
N THR A 373 -3.22 17.15 -5.32
CA THR A 373 -3.66 16.25 -6.40
C THR A 373 -5.09 16.48 -6.89
N SER A 374 -5.97 17.03 -6.07
CA SER A 374 -7.38 17.22 -6.47
C SER A 374 -7.57 18.41 -7.43
N THR A 375 -8.50 18.26 -8.36
CA THR A 375 -8.98 19.32 -9.27
C THR A 375 -9.65 20.50 -8.54
N ASP A 376 -10.06 20.31 -7.29
CA ASP A 376 -10.66 21.38 -6.47
C ASP A 376 -9.65 22.42 -6.03
N PHE A 377 -8.33 22.13 -6.08
CA PHE A 377 -7.29 22.97 -5.55
C PHE A 377 -6.37 23.54 -6.64
N ARG A 378 -5.72 24.64 -6.27
CA ARG A 378 -4.88 25.44 -7.16
C ARG A 378 -3.72 24.69 -7.83
N PRO A 379 -2.95 23.78 -7.16
CA PRO A 379 -1.80 23.15 -7.78
C PRO A 379 -2.13 22.38 -9.05
N THR A 380 -3.19 21.57 -9.03
CA THR A 380 -3.65 20.78 -10.19
C THR A 380 -4.20 21.67 -11.30
N ARG A 381 -4.96 22.72 -10.94
CA ARG A 381 -5.48 23.70 -11.92
C ARG A 381 -4.37 24.44 -12.62
N GLU A 382 -3.36 24.95 -11.90
CA GLU A 382 -2.18 25.58 -12.50
C GLU A 382 -1.41 24.65 -13.43
N LEU A 383 -1.45 23.34 -13.16
CA LEU A 383 -0.83 22.35 -14.04
C LEU A 383 -1.60 22.17 -15.34
N ALA A 384 -2.94 22.17 -15.28
CA ALA A 384 -3.78 22.15 -16.46
C ALA A 384 -3.69 23.45 -17.27
N GLU A 385 -3.70 24.61 -16.60
CA GLU A 385 -3.63 25.95 -17.20
C GLU A 385 -2.33 26.18 -18.01
N ILE A 386 -1.22 25.51 -17.65
CA ILE A 386 0.06 25.65 -18.37
C ILE A 386 0.17 24.69 -19.59
N ALA A 387 -0.78 23.75 -19.75
CA ALA A 387 -0.71 22.75 -20.81
C ALA A 387 -0.68 23.31 -22.24
N PRO A 388 -1.36 24.44 -22.56
CA PRO A 388 -1.25 25.07 -23.89
C PRO A 388 0.17 25.49 -24.27
N GLU A 389 1.06 25.74 -23.29
CA GLU A 389 2.46 26.09 -23.54
C GLU A 389 3.33 24.91 -23.97
N GLY A 390 2.83 23.68 -23.83
CA GLY A 390 3.45 22.45 -24.30
C GLY A 390 3.99 21.51 -23.21
N THR A 391 4.33 20.30 -23.63
CA THR A 391 4.69 19.17 -22.76
C THR A 391 5.85 19.47 -21.81
N ALA A 392 6.89 20.19 -22.28
CA ALA A 392 8.04 20.53 -21.44
C ALA A 392 7.64 21.39 -20.23
N PHE A 393 6.72 22.34 -20.43
CA PHE A 393 6.20 23.17 -19.35
C PHE A 393 5.36 22.37 -18.35
N VAL A 394 4.51 21.48 -18.84
CA VAL A 394 3.70 20.59 -18.00
C VAL A 394 4.60 19.73 -17.10
N ILE A 395 5.59 19.04 -17.68
CA ILE A 395 6.51 18.17 -16.93
C ILE A 395 7.27 18.99 -15.87
N THR A 396 7.85 20.14 -16.25
CA THR A 396 8.61 20.98 -15.31
C THR A 396 7.73 21.53 -14.18
N LYS A 397 6.48 21.92 -14.51
CA LYS A 397 5.53 22.40 -13.49
C LYS A 397 5.11 21.26 -12.55
N GLY A 398 4.86 20.08 -13.07
CA GLY A 398 4.56 18.89 -12.25
C GLY A 398 5.71 18.51 -11.31
N ASP A 399 6.96 18.64 -11.76
CA ASP A 399 8.14 18.46 -10.91
C ASP A 399 8.21 19.49 -9.78
N ALA A 400 7.89 20.73 -10.08
CA ALA A 400 7.85 21.79 -9.07
C ALA A 400 6.72 21.56 -8.03
N ILE A 401 5.56 21.10 -8.48
CA ILE A 401 4.42 20.75 -7.59
C ILE A 401 4.82 19.57 -6.70
N GLY A 402 5.35 18.50 -7.28
CA GLY A 402 5.82 17.34 -6.54
C GLY A 402 6.86 17.71 -5.49
N SER A 403 7.87 18.51 -5.85
CA SER A 403 8.91 18.94 -4.91
C SER A 403 8.35 19.77 -3.73
N ARG A 404 7.39 20.66 -3.99
CA ARG A 404 6.74 21.44 -2.93
C ARG A 404 5.88 20.59 -2.00
N SER A 405 5.27 19.54 -2.53
CA SER A 405 4.38 18.66 -1.78
C SER A 405 5.08 17.83 -0.71
N VAL A 406 6.42 17.66 -0.80
CA VAL A 406 7.22 16.84 0.12
C VAL A 406 7.31 17.44 1.51
N LEU A 407 7.42 18.77 1.62
CA LEU A 407 7.81 19.45 2.86
C LEU A 407 6.85 19.17 4.02
N LEU A 408 5.54 19.37 3.82
CA LEU A 408 4.56 19.24 4.90
C LEU A 408 4.41 17.81 5.41
N PRO A 409 4.26 16.77 4.56
CA PRO A 409 4.21 15.40 5.03
C PRO A 409 5.47 14.98 5.81
N VAL A 410 6.66 15.34 5.31
CA VAL A 410 7.92 15.01 6.00
C VAL A 410 8.04 15.73 7.34
N LEU A 411 7.61 17.00 7.42
CA LEU A 411 7.52 17.70 8.70
C LEU A 411 6.57 17.02 9.68
N MET A 412 5.41 16.59 9.22
CA MET A 412 4.43 15.89 10.07
C MET A 412 4.98 14.56 10.59
N ILE A 413 5.66 13.79 9.74
CA ILE A 413 6.34 12.55 10.14
C ILE A 413 7.43 12.87 11.16
N GLY A 414 8.33 13.82 10.87
CA GLY A 414 9.44 14.19 11.76
C GLY A 414 8.97 14.71 13.12
N VAL A 415 7.94 15.55 13.14
CA VAL A 415 7.32 16.07 14.38
C VAL A 415 6.68 14.93 15.17
N SER A 416 5.97 14.01 14.49
CA SER A 416 5.36 12.85 15.14
C SER A 416 6.41 11.94 15.79
N ILE A 417 7.50 11.64 15.10
CA ILE A 417 8.63 10.87 15.64
C ILE A 417 9.23 11.57 16.85
N PHE A 418 9.50 12.89 16.74
CA PHE A 418 10.13 13.65 17.80
C PHE A 418 9.26 13.72 19.06
N ILE A 419 7.98 14.06 18.93
CA ILE A 419 7.06 14.17 20.08
C ILE A 419 6.79 12.80 20.69
N ALA A 420 6.49 11.78 19.88
CA ALA A 420 6.25 10.42 20.37
C ALA A 420 7.49 9.86 21.10
N GLY A 421 8.69 10.10 20.56
CA GLY A 421 9.95 9.72 21.18
C GLY A 421 10.21 10.45 22.51
N LYS A 422 9.84 11.73 22.62
CA LYS A 422 9.95 12.48 23.88
C LYS A 422 8.95 12.06 24.96
N ILE A 423 7.76 11.61 24.56
CA ILE A 423 6.67 11.26 25.50
C ILE A 423 6.74 9.80 25.94
N SER A 424 7.18 8.88 25.07
CA SER A 424 7.11 7.43 25.31
C SER A 424 8.37 6.68 24.87
N GLY A 425 9.49 7.39 24.65
CA GLY A 425 10.72 6.76 24.18
C GLY A 425 10.56 6.08 22.82
N MET A 426 11.37 5.08 22.55
CA MET A 426 11.32 4.30 21.30
C MET A 426 9.96 3.60 21.10
N TYR A 427 9.34 3.16 22.17
CA TYR A 427 8.01 2.56 22.12
C TYR A 427 6.96 3.53 21.59
N GLY A 428 7.09 4.82 21.91
CA GLY A 428 6.19 5.86 21.39
C GLY A 428 6.25 6.00 19.86
N VAL A 429 7.43 5.93 19.26
CA VAL A 429 7.58 5.99 17.79
C VAL A 429 6.86 4.81 17.13
N ALA A 430 6.99 3.61 17.70
CA ALA A 430 6.29 2.44 17.20
C ALA A 430 4.76 2.53 17.39
N MET A 431 4.31 3.10 18.51
CA MET A 431 2.89 3.34 18.75
C MET A 431 2.31 4.41 17.81
N ALA A 432 3.11 5.39 17.37
CA ALA A 432 2.69 6.35 16.35
C ALA A 432 2.54 5.65 14.97
N ALA A 433 3.49 4.79 14.59
CA ALA A 433 3.39 3.98 13.37
C ALA A 433 2.12 3.12 13.37
N MET A 434 1.89 2.40 14.48
CA MET A 434 0.69 1.58 14.66
C MET A 434 -0.59 2.43 14.67
N GLY A 435 -0.56 3.60 15.34
CA GLY A 435 -1.68 4.54 15.37
C GLY A 435 -2.10 5.00 13.98
N MET A 436 -1.16 5.35 13.13
CA MET A 436 -1.44 5.73 11.74
C MET A 436 -2.17 4.62 11.00
N LEU A 437 -1.74 3.37 11.14
CA LEU A 437 -2.34 2.21 10.47
C LEU A 437 -3.57 1.63 11.18
N SER A 438 -3.94 2.14 12.35
CA SER A 438 -5.05 1.60 13.16
C SER A 438 -6.43 1.74 12.52
N PHE A 439 -6.59 2.56 11.47
CA PHE A 439 -7.82 2.67 10.68
C PHE A 439 -7.63 2.31 9.21
N VAL A 440 -6.60 1.50 8.92
CA VAL A 440 -6.24 1.04 7.57
C VAL A 440 -7.41 0.39 6.82
N GLY A 441 -8.31 -0.30 7.53
CA GLY A 441 -9.48 -0.93 6.91
C GLY A 441 -10.38 0.06 6.15
N THR A 442 -10.60 1.26 6.69
CA THR A 442 -11.35 2.31 5.99
C THR A 442 -10.52 2.95 4.89
N THR A 443 -9.25 3.24 5.14
CA THR A 443 -8.36 3.87 4.15
C THR A 443 -8.24 3.01 2.89
N VAL A 444 -7.99 1.70 3.04
CA VAL A 444 -7.92 0.76 1.89
C VAL A 444 -9.29 0.59 1.21
N SER A 445 -10.39 0.67 1.96
CA SER A 445 -11.73 0.61 1.36
C SER A 445 -12.00 1.79 0.43
N ILE A 446 -11.50 2.96 0.80
CA ILE A 446 -11.62 4.20 0.02
C ILE A 446 -10.62 4.21 -1.14
N ASP A 447 -9.41 3.70 -0.91
CA ASP A 447 -8.41 3.58 -1.96
C ASP A 447 -8.87 2.64 -3.08
N ALA A 448 -9.38 1.46 -2.75
CA ALA A 448 -9.93 0.51 -3.71
C ALA A 448 -11.21 1.01 -4.44
N PHE A 449 -11.88 2.04 -3.93
CA PHE A 449 -12.96 2.72 -4.63
C PHE A 449 -12.50 3.32 -5.96
N GLY A 450 -11.27 3.90 -6.00
CA GLY A 450 -10.71 4.55 -7.17
C GLY A 450 -10.65 3.62 -8.38
N PRO A 451 -9.87 2.54 -8.36
CA PRO A 451 -9.76 1.60 -9.47
C PRO A 451 -11.11 0.93 -9.86
N ILE A 452 -12.03 0.76 -8.89
CA ILE A 452 -13.38 0.26 -9.21
C ILE A 452 -14.17 1.30 -10.01
N ALA A 453 -14.03 2.58 -9.68
CA ALA A 453 -14.71 3.67 -10.38
C ALA A 453 -14.14 3.89 -11.79
N ASP A 454 -12.83 3.86 -11.91
CA ASP A 454 -12.09 3.97 -13.17
C ASP A 454 -12.48 2.84 -14.14
N ASN A 455 -12.33 1.59 -13.72
CA ASN A 455 -12.78 0.44 -14.50
C ASN A 455 -14.28 0.47 -14.85
N ALA A 456 -15.13 1.03 -14.01
CA ALA A 456 -16.55 1.20 -14.34
C ALA A 456 -16.73 2.24 -15.47
N GLY A 457 -15.90 3.27 -15.50
CA GLY A 457 -15.83 4.25 -16.58
C GLY A 457 -15.40 3.60 -17.91
N GLY A 458 -14.30 2.85 -17.88
CA GLY A 458 -13.79 2.14 -19.04
C GLY A 458 -14.79 1.11 -19.59
N ILE A 459 -15.48 0.36 -18.73
CA ILE A 459 -16.55 -0.55 -19.15
C ILE A 459 -17.71 0.22 -19.80
N ALA A 460 -18.08 1.40 -19.26
CA ALA A 460 -19.13 2.22 -19.82
C ALA A 460 -18.77 2.71 -21.24
N GLU A 461 -17.53 3.11 -21.45
CA GLU A 461 -17.01 3.52 -22.77
C GLU A 461 -16.93 2.34 -23.73
N SER A 462 -16.25 1.26 -23.36
CA SER A 462 -16.05 0.06 -24.20
C SER A 462 -17.36 -0.62 -24.59
N CYS A 463 -18.41 -0.51 -23.77
CA CYS A 463 -19.76 -1.04 -24.05
C CYS A 463 -20.67 0.01 -24.68
N HIS A 464 -20.17 1.17 -25.07
CA HIS A 464 -20.92 2.25 -25.73
C HIS A 464 -22.20 2.65 -24.98
N LEU A 465 -22.11 2.79 -23.65
CA LEU A 465 -23.25 3.22 -22.84
C LEU A 465 -23.60 4.70 -23.12
N PRO A 466 -24.85 5.13 -22.83
CA PRO A 466 -25.26 6.52 -23.05
C PRO A 466 -24.33 7.53 -22.38
N HIS A 467 -24.08 8.65 -23.04
CA HIS A 467 -23.19 9.71 -22.57
C HIS A 467 -23.51 10.22 -21.16
N ASP A 468 -24.77 10.24 -20.74
CA ASP A 468 -25.14 10.64 -19.38
C ASP A 468 -24.70 9.62 -18.33
N VAL A 469 -24.55 8.33 -18.67
CA VAL A 469 -23.95 7.32 -17.80
C VAL A 469 -22.45 7.58 -17.65
N ARG A 470 -21.77 7.88 -18.78
CA ARG A 470 -20.35 8.22 -18.79
C ARG A 470 -20.07 9.42 -17.89
N LYS A 471 -20.87 10.48 -17.94
CA LYS A 471 -20.72 11.64 -17.02
C LYS A 471 -20.75 11.28 -15.53
N ILE A 472 -21.55 10.25 -15.15
CA ILE A 472 -21.59 9.79 -13.77
C ILE A 472 -20.31 9.04 -13.42
N THR A 473 -19.88 8.11 -14.29
CA THR A 473 -18.65 7.33 -14.06
C THR A 473 -17.41 8.22 -14.08
N ASP A 474 -17.30 9.19 -14.97
CA ASP A 474 -16.19 10.17 -15.02
C ASP A 474 -16.10 11.01 -13.74
N LYS A 475 -17.24 11.37 -13.16
CA LYS A 475 -17.25 12.08 -11.88
C LYS A 475 -16.81 11.20 -10.72
N LEU A 476 -17.15 9.91 -10.74
CA LEU A 476 -16.64 8.94 -9.76
C LEU A 476 -15.14 8.71 -9.94
N ASP A 477 -14.68 8.59 -11.17
CA ASP A 477 -13.29 8.40 -11.53
C ASP A 477 -12.41 9.56 -11.06
N ALA A 478 -12.80 10.80 -11.32
CA ALA A 478 -12.06 11.98 -10.81
C ALA A 478 -11.94 12.02 -9.28
N VAL A 479 -12.97 11.56 -8.56
CA VAL A 479 -12.90 11.38 -7.10
C VAL A 479 -12.04 10.18 -6.76
N GLY A 480 -12.13 9.11 -7.55
CA GLY A 480 -11.31 7.90 -7.44
C GLY A 480 -9.82 8.20 -7.51
N ASN A 481 -9.38 8.97 -8.50
CA ASN A 481 -7.98 9.40 -8.65
C ASN A 481 -7.48 10.19 -7.44
N THR A 482 -8.32 11.09 -6.89
CA THR A 482 -7.98 11.82 -5.68
C THR A 482 -7.88 10.90 -4.46
N THR A 483 -8.83 9.97 -4.28
CA THR A 483 -8.81 9.04 -3.14
C THR A 483 -7.68 8.02 -3.23
N ALA A 484 -7.35 7.54 -4.43
CA ALA A 484 -6.20 6.68 -4.68
C ALA A 484 -4.87 7.42 -4.37
N ALA A 485 -4.76 8.70 -4.74
CA ALA A 485 -3.60 9.51 -4.36
C ALA A 485 -3.49 9.69 -2.84
N ILE A 486 -4.61 9.93 -2.13
CA ILE A 486 -4.67 10.02 -0.67
C ILE A 486 -4.25 8.68 -0.03
N GLY A 487 -4.75 7.55 -0.55
CA GLY A 487 -4.38 6.20 -0.11
C GLY A 487 -2.88 5.93 -0.26
N LYS A 488 -2.31 6.29 -1.41
CA LYS A 488 -0.86 6.19 -1.67
C LYS A 488 -0.04 7.09 -0.74
N GLY A 489 -0.47 8.35 -0.52
CA GLY A 489 0.16 9.25 0.46
C GLY A 489 0.14 8.69 1.89
N PHE A 490 -0.98 8.10 2.30
CA PHE A 490 -1.11 7.41 3.57
C PHE A 490 -0.19 6.17 3.67
N ALA A 491 -0.11 5.37 2.60
CA ALA A 491 0.79 4.21 2.52
C ALA A 491 2.25 4.64 2.71
N ILE A 492 2.69 5.67 2.00
CA ILE A 492 4.05 6.23 2.09
C ILE A 492 4.36 6.73 3.51
N GLY A 493 3.47 7.52 4.10
CA GLY A 493 3.64 8.03 5.46
C GLY A 493 3.68 6.92 6.51
N SER A 494 2.82 5.91 6.37
CA SER A 494 2.80 4.75 7.27
C SER A 494 4.04 3.87 7.12
N ALA A 495 4.52 3.66 5.89
CA ALA A 495 5.77 2.96 5.61
C ALA A 495 6.97 3.69 6.22
N ALA A 496 6.98 5.02 6.19
CA ALA A 496 8.01 5.83 6.83
C ALA A 496 8.10 5.57 8.34
N LEU A 497 6.97 5.68 9.05
CA LEU A 497 6.92 5.44 10.49
C LEU A 497 7.20 3.97 10.83
N ALA A 498 6.65 3.02 10.08
CA ALA A 498 6.89 1.60 10.26
C ALA A 498 8.38 1.24 10.07
N THR A 499 8.99 1.74 9.01
CA THR A 499 10.42 1.51 8.73
C THR A 499 11.31 2.11 9.82
N MET A 500 11.03 3.32 10.30
CA MET A 500 11.75 3.91 11.43
C MET A 500 11.64 3.04 12.69
N SER A 501 10.45 2.50 12.98
CA SER A 501 10.25 1.57 14.09
C SER A 501 11.01 0.26 13.89
N LEU A 502 11.05 -0.27 12.66
CA LEU A 502 11.84 -1.46 12.33
C LEU A 502 13.35 -1.22 12.46
N ILE A 503 13.85 -0.03 12.11
CA ILE A 503 15.26 0.35 12.31
C ILE A 503 15.59 0.41 13.80
N ILE A 504 14.71 0.99 14.62
CA ILE A 504 14.88 1.00 16.09
C ILE A 504 14.92 -0.43 16.63
N ALA A 505 14.00 -1.30 16.17
CA ALA A 505 14.00 -2.71 16.56
C ALA A 505 15.28 -3.43 16.11
N TYR A 506 15.76 -3.13 14.91
CA TYR A 506 17.03 -3.66 14.38
C TYR A 506 18.22 -3.32 15.28
N VAL A 507 18.36 -2.05 15.64
CA VAL A 507 19.42 -1.59 16.55
C VAL A 507 19.29 -2.27 17.91
N GLY A 508 18.08 -2.40 18.44
CA GLY A 508 17.80 -3.07 19.71
C GLY A 508 18.12 -4.57 19.72
N ASN A 509 18.02 -5.24 18.56
CA ASN A 509 18.26 -6.68 18.48
C ASN A 509 19.73 -7.08 18.64
N TYR A 510 20.70 -6.19 18.36
CA TYR A 510 22.12 -6.45 18.58
C TYR A 510 22.69 -5.69 19.78
N THR A 511 21.90 -4.85 20.44
CA THR A 511 22.35 -4.10 21.63
C THR A 511 22.41 -4.99 22.87
N THR A 512 23.44 -4.83 23.67
CA THR A 512 23.62 -5.57 24.92
C THR A 512 22.52 -5.23 25.92
N VAL A 513 22.06 -6.22 26.66
CA VAL A 513 21.05 -6.04 27.74
C VAL A 513 21.53 -5.01 28.76
N GLY A 514 20.65 -4.08 29.12
CA GLY A 514 20.93 -2.99 30.06
C GLY A 514 21.52 -1.72 29.41
N LEU A 515 21.71 -1.72 28.09
CA LEU A 515 22.12 -0.53 27.34
C LEU A 515 20.97 -0.04 26.45
N GLU A 516 20.92 1.28 26.23
CA GLU A 516 20.02 1.84 25.22
C GLU A 516 20.53 1.51 23.81
N PRO A 517 19.63 1.16 22.87
CA PRO A 517 20.01 0.94 21.48
C PRO A 517 20.36 2.25 20.81
N VAL A 518 21.61 2.43 20.47
CA VAL A 518 22.14 3.65 19.80
C VAL A 518 22.88 3.28 18.53
N LEU A 519 22.52 3.93 17.44
CA LEU A 519 23.29 3.91 16.20
C LEU A 519 24.02 5.26 16.05
N ASN A 520 25.35 5.21 16.11
CA ASN A 520 26.16 6.43 16.03
C ASN A 520 26.36 6.84 14.58
N ILE A 521 25.62 7.85 14.13
CA ILE A 521 25.69 8.38 12.77
C ILE A 521 27.04 9.05 12.40
N ALA A 522 27.92 9.30 13.37
CA ALA A 522 29.24 9.85 13.12
C ALA A 522 30.31 8.77 12.81
N GLN A 523 29.97 7.49 12.96
CA GLN A 523 30.82 6.40 12.54
C GLN A 523 30.94 6.31 11.02
N PHE A 524 32.14 6.13 10.50
CA PHE A 524 32.41 6.07 9.06
C PHE A 524 31.66 4.91 8.37
N THR A 525 31.48 3.78 9.06
CA THR A 525 30.72 2.62 8.57
C THR A 525 29.24 2.97 8.36
N VAL A 526 28.63 3.68 9.31
CA VAL A 526 27.24 4.14 9.23
C VAL A 526 27.07 5.18 8.13
N VAL A 527 27.99 6.15 8.04
CA VAL A 527 27.95 7.19 6.99
C VAL A 527 28.10 6.56 5.60
N ALA A 528 29.04 5.63 5.42
CA ALA A 528 29.23 4.93 4.15
C ALA A 528 27.99 4.12 3.76
N GLY A 529 27.41 3.40 4.73
CA GLY A 529 26.14 2.70 4.53
C GLY A 529 25.01 3.63 4.12
N ALA A 530 24.87 4.79 4.77
CA ALA A 530 23.80 5.75 4.49
C ALA A 530 23.89 6.35 3.07
N VAL A 531 25.09 6.70 2.62
CA VAL A 531 25.32 7.21 1.25
C VAL A 531 24.95 6.13 0.22
N ILE A 532 25.40 4.89 0.44
CA ILE A 532 25.08 3.76 -0.45
C ILE A 532 23.55 3.47 -0.43
N GLY A 533 22.94 3.48 0.76
CA GLY A 533 21.50 3.28 0.90
C GLY A 533 20.67 4.30 0.13
N GLY A 534 21.04 5.58 0.20
CA GLY A 534 20.40 6.63 -0.61
C GLY A 534 20.58 6.42 -2.12
N ALA A 535 21.78 6.07 -2.57
CA ALA A 535 22.05 5.80 -3.98
C ALA A 535 21.28 4.58 -4.51
N LEU A 536 21.06 3.57 -3.67
CA LEU A 536 20.28 2.38 -4.03
C LEU A 536 18.83 2.72 -4.37
N ILE A 537 18.22 3.68 -3.68
CA ILE A 537 16.85 4.13 -3.97
C ILE A 537 16.77 4.76 -5.36
N GLU A 538 17.76 5.57 -5.74
CA GLU A 538 17.81 6.15 -7.08
C GLU A 538 17.99 5.07 -8.16
N TYR A 539 18.89 4.12 -7.94
CA TYR A 539 19.12 3.01 -8.86
C TYR A 539 17.88 2.11 -9.01
N PHE A 540 17.24 1.78 -7.90
CA PHE A 540 15.99 1.01 -7.90
C PHE A 540 14.87 1.74 -8.67
N SER A 541 14.73 3.04 -8.44
CA SER A 541 13.76 3.89 -9.15
C SER A 541 14.00 3.89 -10.66
N ALA A 542 15.26 4.05 -11.09
CA ALA A 542 15.64 4.03 -12.50
C ALA A 542 15.31 2.68 -13.14
N MET A 543 15.68 1.59 -12.46
CA MET A 543 15.44 0.23 -12.97
C MET A 543 13.94 -0.06 -13.16
N LEU A 544 13.08 0.39 -12.24
CA LEU A 544 11.62 0.23 -12.38
C LEU A 544 11.08 1.05 -13.55
N THR A 545 11.52 2.30 -13.68
CA THR A 545 11.11 3.19 -14.77
C THR A 545 11.49 2.60 -16.13
N ASP A 546 12.73 2.16 -16.30
CA ASP A 546 13.22 1.55 -17.56
C ASP A 546 12.43 0.27 -17.89
N ASN A 547 12.17 -0.58 -16.89
CA ASN A 547 11.41 -1.79 -17.07
C ASN A 547 9.98 -1.54 -17.55
N THR A 548 9.31 -0.52 -17.00
CA THR A 548 7.94 -0.15 -17.38
C THR A 548 7.88 0.41 -18.79
N ILE A 549 8.77 1.35 -19.14
CA ILE A 549 8.79 1.97 -20.47
C ILE A 549 9.15 0.95 -21.54
N GLU A 550 10.12 0.06 -21.31
CA GLU A 550 10.47 -1.01 -22.26
C GLU A 550 9.28 -1.95 -22.49
N SER A 551 8.55 -2.30 -21.41
CA SER A 551 7.37 -3.15 -21.48
C SER A 551 6.23 -2.47 -22.24
N ALA A 552 5.93 -1.20 -21.91
CA ALA A 552 4.89 -0.41 -22.55
C ALA A 552 5.15 -0.23 -24.06
N LYS A 553 6.39 0.12 -24.43
CA LYS A 553 6.79 0.23 -25.84
C LYS A 553 6.55 -1.06 -26.60
N LYS A 554 6.96 -2.20 -26.04
CA LYS A 554 6.77 -3.51 -26.67
C LYS A 554 5.29 -3.84 -26.83
N MET A 555 4.49 -3.56 -25.83
CA MET A 555 3.04 -3.77 -25.89
C MET A 555 2.36 -2.85 -26.90
N ALA A 556 2.74 -1.58 -26.95
CA ALA A 556 2.22 -0.64 -27.95
C ALA A 556 2.58 -1.07 -29.39
N ASP A 557 3.82 -1.53 -29.61
CA ASP A 557 4.28 -1.98 -30.93
C ASP A 557 3.61 -3.28 -31.40
N ASP A 558 3.31 -4.20 -30.47
CA ASP A 558 2.59 -5.43 -30.79
C ASP A 558 1.08 -5.17 -30.95
N GLY A 559 0.48 -4.31 -30.13
CA GLY A 559 -0.90 -3.87 -30.27
C GLY A 559 -1.16 -3.15 -31.60
N ASP A 560 -0.23 -2.29 -32.03
CA ASP A 560 -0.35 -1.58 -33.32
C ASP A 560 -0.41 -2.53 -34.55
N LYS A 561 0.30 -3.66 -34.49
CA LYS A 561 0.24 -4.71 -35.52
C LYS A 561 -1.10 -5.46 -35.56
N MET A 562 -1.80 -5.51 -34.40
CA MET A 562 -3.09 -6.18 -34.28
C MET A 562 -4.26 -5.28 -34.71
N MET A 563 -4.04 -3.97 -34.85
CA MET A 563 -5.03 -3.03 -35.35
C MET A 563 -5.14 -3.08 -36.84
N THR A 564 -5.67 -4.20 -37.38
CA THR A 564 -5.96 -4.39 -38.79
C THR A 564 -7.10 -3.46 -39.24
N PRO A 565 -7.28 -3.21 -40.56
CA PRO A 565 -8.43 -2.44 -41.04
C PRO A 565 -9.77 -2.98 -40.57
N GLU A 566 -9.91 -4.30 -40.42
CA GLU A 566 -11.11 -4.98 -39.95
C GLU A 566 -11.39 -4.69 -38.48
N VAL A 567 -10.34 -4.62 -37.65
CA VAL A 567 -10.44 -4.24 -36.24
C VAL A 567 -10.78 -2.75 -36.11
N ILE A 568 -10.13 -1.87 -36.89
CA ILE A 568 -10.39 -0.43 -36.86
C ILE A 568 -11.84 -0.12 -37.28
N ASP A 569 -12.34 -0.87 -38.28
CA ASP A 569 -13.74 -0.75 -38.76
C ASP A 569 -14.77 -1.38 -37.78
N GLY A 570 -14.33 -2.01 -36.67
CA GLY A 570 -15.18 -2.70 -35.71
C GLY A 570 -15.82 -4.00 -36.23
N LYS A 571 -15.27 -4.58 -37.31
CA LYS A 571 -15.76 -5.84 -37.90
C LYS A 571 -15.19 -7.08 -37.22
N GLU A 572 -14.03 -6.95 -36.58
CA GLU A 572 -13.32 -7.99 -35.85
C GLU A 572 -12.90 -7.47 -34.49
N THR A 573 -12.97 -8.32 -33.44
CA THR A 573 -12.46 -8.01 -32.11
C THR A 573 -10.96 -8.36 -32.02
N PRO A 574 -10.11 -7.51 -31.40
CA PRO A 574 -8.69 -7.82 -31.26
C PRO A 574 -8.44 -9.00 -30.29
N ASP A 575 -7.29 -9.66 -30.41
CA ASP A 575 -6.89 -10.72 -29.49
C ASP A 575 -6.41 -10.16 -28.14
N TYR A 576 -7.35 -9.79 -27.28
CA TYR A 576 -7.06 -9.34 -25.92
C TYR A 576 -6.23 -10.35 -25.12
N ASN A 577 -6.43 -11.66 -25.33
CA ASN A 577 -5.71 -12.69 -24.57
C ASN A 577 -4.21 -12.69 -24.89
N HIS A 578 -3.83 -12.33 -26.11
CA HIS A 578 -2.42 -12.15 -26.47
C HIS A 578 -1.79 -11.03 -25.64
N MET A 579 -2.46 -9.87 -25.57
CA MET A 579 -1.96 -8.71 -24.84
C MET A 579 -1.89 -8.96 -23.33
N ILE A 580 -2.89 -9.62 -22.75
CA ILE A 580 -2.89 -10.02 -21.32
C ILE A 580 -1.69 -10.93 -21.02
N ARG A 581 -1.40 -11.91 -21.87
CA ARG A 581 -0.24 -12.80 -21.69
C ARG A 581 1.08 -12.05 -21.84
N LEU A 582 1.20 -11.18 -22.83
CA LEU A 582 2.40 -10.38 -23.08
C LEU A 582 2.69 -9.47 -21.87
N ALA A 583 1.67 -8.77 -21.34
CA ALA A 583 1.79 -7.94 -20.16
C ALA A 583 2.26 -8.75 -18.94
N ALA A 584 1.64 -9.91 -18.68
CA ALA A 584 2.00 -10.79 -17.57
C ALA A 584 3.45 -11.31 -17.70
N GLU A 585 3.86 -11.76 -18.88
CA GLU A 585 5.22 -12.24 -19.13
C GLU A 585 6.27 -11.15 -18.90
N LYS A 586 6.01 -9.92 -19.41
CA LYS A 586 6.91 -8.78 -19.23
C LYS A 586 7.00 -8.37 -17.76
N ALA A 587 5.87 -8.20 -17.08
CA ALA A 587 5.83 -7.86 -15.67
C ALA A 587 6.62 -8.86 -14.81
N LEU A 588 6.36 -10.16 -15.00
CA LEU A 588 6.99 -11.21 -14.22
C LEU A 588 8.48 -11.42 -14.54
N SER A 589 8.94 -11.12 -15.77
CA SER A 589 10.35 -11.21 -16.12
C SER A 589 11.17 -10.06 -15.52
N LYS A 590 10.56 -8.89 -15.35
CA LYS A 590 11.22 -7.67 -14.90
C LYS A 590 11.19 -7.44 -13.38
N MET A 591 10.39 -8.22 -12.63
CA MET A 591 10.28 -8.07 -11.16
C MET A 591 11.44 -8.71 -10.38
N LEU A 592 12.16 -9.68 -10.97
CA LEU A 592 13.12 -10.50 -10.21
C LEU A 592 14.29 -9.68 -9.66
N MET A 593 14.95 -8.88 -10.51
CA MET A 593 16.12 -8.10 -10.08
C MET A 593 15.78 -7.04 -9.03
N PRO A 594 14.71 -6.22 -9.17
CA PRO A 594 14.28 -5.32 -8.10
C PRO A 594 14.04 -6.02 -6.76
N SER A 595 13.36 -7.17 -6.77
CA SER A 595 13.07 -7.92 -5.55
C SER A 595 14.32 -8.51 -4.90
N LEU A 596 15.25 -9.04 -5.70
CA LEU A 596 16.52 -9.55 -5.20
C LEU A 596 17.40 -8.45 -4.60
N LEU A 597 17.36 -7.24 -5.16
CA LEU A 597 18.11 -6.10 -4.63
C LEU A 597 17.67 -5.76 -3.20
N ALA A 598 16.36 -5.71 -2.94
CA ALA A 598 15.82 -5.45 -1.61
C ALA A 598 16.22 -6.52 -0.57
N MET A 599 16.30 -7.78 -1.00
CA MET A 599 16.64 -8.90 -0.11
C MET A 599 18.14 -9.01 0.14
N PHE A 600 18.97 -8.92 -0.91
CA PHE A 600 20.39 -9.28 -0.82
C PHE A 600 21.29 -8.13 -0.39
N VAL A 601 20.91 -6.86 -0.61
CA VAL A 601 21.73 -5.72 -0.19
C VAL A 601 22.01 -5.71 1.31
N PRO A 602 20.98 -5.82 2.21
CA PRO A 602 21.27 -5.86 3.64
C PRO A 602 22.03 -7.14 4.04
N VAL A 603 21.82 -8.26 3.36
CA VAL A 603 22.53 -9.52 3.62
C VAL A 603 24.00 -9.40 3.28
N ILE A 604 24.31 -8.95 2.06
CA ILE A 604 25.70 -8.77 1.61
C ILE A 604 26.41 -7.71 2.47
N GLY A 605 25.77 -6.56 2.69
CA GLY A 605 26.30 -5.49 3.53
C GLY A 605 26.59 -5.94 4.96
N GLY A 606 25.67 -6.73 5.54
CA GLY A 606 25.83 -7.24 6.90
C GLY A 606 26.98 -8.25 7.07
N PHE A 607 27.13 -9.19 6.15
CA PHE A 607 28.26 -10.13 6.20
C PHE A 607 29.59 -9.49 5.84
N LEU A 608 29.62 -8.48 4.97
CA LEU A 608 30.86 -7.79 4.63
C LEU A 608 31.28 -6.77 5.69
N PHE A 609 30.39 -5.89 6.12
CA PHE A 609 30.71 -4.69 6.86
C PHE A 609 30.01 -4.57 8.24
N GLY A 610 29.15 -5.53 8.60
CA GLY A 610 28.53 -5.64 9.91
C GLY A 610 27.23 -4.86 10.11
N VAL A 611 26.71 -4.94 11.35
CA VAL A 611 25.40 -4.42 11.73
C VAL A 611 25.26 -2.91 11.58
N GLU A 612 26.32 -2.17 11.88
CA GLU A 612 26.30 -0.71 11.83
C GLU A 612 26.22 -0.17 10.40
N PHE A 613 26.93 -0.81 9.47
CA PHE A 613 26.85 -0.48 8.04
C PHE A 613 25.44 -0.71 7.48
N VAL A 614 24.80 -1.84 7.84
CA VAL A 614 23.39 -2.11 7.44
C VAL A 614 22.46 -1.09 8.07
N GLY A 615 22.65 -0.72 9.34
CA GLY A 615 21.90 0.36 9.97
C GLY A 615 22.01 1.68 9.19
N GLY A 616 23.20 2.00 8.70
CA GLY A 616 23.44 3.13 7.81
C GLY A 616 22.66 3.01 6.50
N ILE A 617 22.75 1.86 5.80
CA ILE A 617 21.96 1.60 4.57
C ILE A 617 20.48 1.85 4.80
N LEU A 618 19.90 1.30 5.88
CA LEU A 618 18.48 1.44 6.18
C LEU A 618 18.08 2.91 6.40
N ILE A 619 18.87 3.68 7.15
CA ILE A 619 18.61 5.10 7.38
C ILE A 619 18.68 5.90 6.08
N GLY A 620 19.75 5.75 5.32
CA GLY A 620 19.96 6.49 4.07
C GLY A 620 18.87 6.16 3.04
N ALA A 621 18.58 4.87 2.85
CA ALA A 621 17.52 4.43 1.97
C ALA A 621 16.15 4.99 2.41
N THR A 622 15.82 4.94 3.70
CA THR A 622 14.53 5.42 4.21
C THR A 622 14.35 6.92 3.97
N ILE A 623 15.36 7.74 4.25
CA ILE A 623 15.28 9.19 4.05
C ILE A 623 15.04 9.54 2.58
N VAL A 624 15.77 8.93 1.66
CA VAL A 624 15.63 9.20 0.23
C VAL A 624 14.30 8.63 -0.31
N ALA A 625 13.93 7.40 0.11
CA ALA A 625 12.69 6.78 -0.34
C ALA A 625 11.45 7.57 0.06
N ILE A 626 11.35 8.04 1.31
CA ILE A 626 10.21 8.82 1.80
C ILE A 626 10.03 10.10 0.96
N THR A 627 11.09 10.88 0.79
CA THR A 627 11.03 12.14 0.05
C THR A 627 10.69 11.91 -1.42
N ARG A 628 11.29 10.88 -2.02
CA ARG A 628 11.07 10.54 -3.42
C ARG A 628 9.68 9.96 -3.66
N ALA A 629 9.19 9.07 -2.80
CA ALA A 629 7.86 8.48 -2.92
C ALA A 629 6.74 9.53 -2.81
N ILE A 630 6.83 10.45 -1.84
CA ILE A 630 5.87 11.56 -1.70
C ILE A 630 5.89 12.46 -2.95
N PHE A 631 7.10 12.82 -3.42
CA PHE A 631 7.28 13.59 -4.67
C PHE A 631 6.58 12.90 -5.84
N MET A 632 6.86 11.61 -6.05
CA MET A 632 6.34 10.85 -7.17
C MET A 632 4.83 10.63 -7.08
N GLY A 633 4.32 10.28 -5.91
CA GLY A 633 2.88 10.08 -5.68
C GLY A 633 2.07 11.36 -5.95
N ASN A 634 2.50 12.48 -5.40
CA ASN A 634 1.77 13.74 -5.52
C ASN A 634 1.94 14.39 -6.91
N SER A 635 3.14 14.35 -7.51
CA SER A 635 3.32 14.85 -8.88
C SER A 635 2.52 14.01 -9.88
N GLY A 636 2.54 12.68 -9.73
CA GLY A 636 1.79 11.77 -10.59
C GLY A 636 0.28 11.98 -10.49
N GLY A 637 -0.27 12.08 -9.27
CA GLY A 637 -1.69 12.36 -9.09
C GLY A 637 -2.12 13.74 -9.61
N ALA A 638 -1.22 14.73 -9.56
CA ALA A 638 -1.49 16.05 -10.14
C ALA A 638 -1.54 16.01 -11.68
N PHE A 639 -0.65 15.23 -12.33
CA PHE A 639 -0.66 15.05 -13.79
C PHE A 639 -1.96 14.38 -14.28
N ASP A 640 -2.36 13.29 -13.65
CA ASP A 640 -3.59 12.57 -13.97
C ASP A 640 -4.81 13.47 -13.82
N ASN A 641 -4.96 14.14 -12.68
CA ASN A 641 -6.08 15.03 -12.47
C ASN A 641 -6.02 16.32 -13.30
N ALA A 642 -4.87 16.76 -13.80
CA ALA A 642 -4.79 17.84 -14.79
C ALA A 642 -5.35 17.41 -16.15
N LYS A 643 -5.14 16.13 -16.55
CA LYS A 643 -5.79 15.52 -17.72
C LYS A 643 -7.31 15.51 -17.53
N LYS A 644 -7.80 14.98 -16.41
CA LYS A 644 -9.24 14.93 -16.11
C LYS A 644 -9.88 16.33 -16.00
N TYR A 645 -9.13 17.34 -15.55
CA TYR A 645 -9.62 18.73 -15.52
C TYR A 645 -9.92 19.28 -16.92
N LEU A 646 -9.07 18.96 -17.90
CA LEU A 646 -9.32 19.29 -19.31
C LEU A 646 -10.50 18.50 -19.88
N GLU A 647 -10.54 17.17 -19.66
CA GLU A 647 -11.57 16.28 -20.20
C GLU A 647 -12.98 16.58 -19.64
N GLN A 648 -13.07 17.09 -18.44
CA GLN A 648 -14.33 17.59 -17.85
C GLN A 648 -14.76 18.97 -18.39
N GLY A 649 -14.01 19.55 -19.33
CA GLY A 649 -14.31 20.86 -19.92
C GLY A 649 -14.14 22.03 -18.95
N LEU A 650 -13.32 21.87 -17.90
CA LEU A 650 -13.09 22.89 -16.89
C LEU A 650 -11.98 23.89 -17.26
N LEU A 651 -11.17 23.60 -18.29
CA LEU A 651 -10.13 24.49 -18.77
C LEU A 651 -10.72 25.50 -19.75
N GLU A 652 -10.72 26.79 -19.37
CA GLU A 652 -11.28 27.88 -20.19
C GLU A 652 -10.59 27.95 -21.56
N GLY A 653 -11.40 28.11 -22.61
CA GLY A 653 -10.92 28.17 -24.00
C GLY A 653 -10.66 26.83 -24.69
N TYR A 654 -10.77 25.71 -23.96
CA TYR A 654 -10.50 24.35 -24.47
C TYR A 654 -11.66 23.40 -24.11
N THR A 655 -12.89 23.78 -24.45
CA THR A 655 -14.11 23.00 -24.16
C THR A 655 -14.66 22.26 -25.37
N ASP A 656 -14.21 22.59 -26.59
CA ASP A 656 -14.62 21.91 -27.82
C ASP A 656 -13.61 20.80 -28.17
N GLU A 657 -13.97 19.57 -27.82
CA GLU A 657 -13.16 18.37 -28.02
C GLU A 657 -12.78 18.12 -29.51
N GLN A 658 -13.57 18.63 -30.46
CA GLN A 658 -13.31 18.46 -31.89
C GLN A 658 -12.33 19.51 -32.43
N SER A 659 -12.04 20.56 -31.65
CA SER A 659 -11.12 21.62 -32.08
C SER A 659 -9.66 21.13 -32.11
N ALA A 660 -8.90 21.62 -33.12
CA ALA A 660 -7.47 21.31 -33.18
C ALA A 660 -6.69 21.83 -31.97
N ALA A 661 -7.16 22.92 -31.36
CA ALA A 661 -6.55 23.48 -30.16
C ALA A 661 -6.74 22.54 -28.94
N TYR A 662 -7.95 22.03 -28.72
CA TYR A 662 -8.21 21.03 -27.67
C TYR A 662 -7.34 19.78 -27.85
N LYS A 663 -7.33 19.20 -29.05
CA LYS A 663 -6.55 17.98 -29.35
C LYS A 663 -5.05 18.18 -29.10
N ALA A 664 -4.49 19.35 -29.40
CA ALA A 664 -3.09 19.66 -29.12
C ALA A 664 -2.82 19.72 -27.60
N VAL A 665 -3.68 20.38 -26.85
CA VAL A 665 -3.55 20.51 -25.38
C VAL A 665 -3.80 19.15 -24.70
N HIS A 666 -4.81 18.40 -25.15
CA HIS A 666 -5.11 17.06 -24.67
C HIS A 666 -3.89 16.12 -24.81
N LYS A 667 -3.27 16.10 -25.99
CA LYS A 667 -2.03 15.33 -26.19
C LYS A 667 -0.91 15.75 -25.23
N THR A 668 -0.84 17.02 -24.86
CA THR A 668 0.15 17.54 -23.92
C THR A 668 -0.10 17.02 -22.49
N VAL A 669 -1.34 17.04 -22.01
CA VAL A 669 -1.67 16.54 -20.67
C VAL A 669 -1.57 15.02 -20.59
N VAL A 670 -1.93 14.29 -21.66
CA VAL A 670 -1.72 12.83 -21.77
C VAL A 670 -0.24 12.45 -21.68
N ASN A 671 0.64 13.22 -22.35
CA ASN A 671 2.09 13.00 -22.20
C ASN A 671 2.58 13.27 -20.76
N GLY A 672 1.99 14.26 -20.09
CA GLY A 672 2.25 14.52 -18.66
C GLY A 672 1.79 13.37 -17.78
N ASP A 673 0.60 12.86 -18.01
CA ASP A 673 0.00 11.72 -17.31
C ASP A 673 0.84 10.44 -17.46
N THR A 674 1.30 10.12 -18.67
CA THR A 674 2.24 9.00 -18.92
C THR A 674 3.49 9.06 -18.02
N VAL A 675 4.04 10.27 -17.80
CA VAL A 675 5.15 10.48 -16.85
C VAL A 675 4.68 10.30 -15.42
N GLY A 676 3.49 10.80 -15.11
CA GLY A 676 2.85 10.72 -13.79
C GLY A 676 2.57 9.29 -13.36
N ASP A 677 2.03 8.47 -14.25
CA ASP A 677 1.70 7.07 -14.02
C ASP A 677 2.91 6.23 -13.62
N THR A 678 4.01 6.36 -14.37
CA THR A 678 5.26 5.69 -14.01
C THR A 678 5.74 6.10 -12.62
N ARG A 679 5.52 7.36 -12.22
CA ARG A 679 5.91 7.88 -10.90
C ARG A 679 5.01 7.38 -9.78
N LYS A 680 3.68 7.59 -9.88
CA LYS A 680 2.75 7.32 -8.80
C LYS A 680 2.49 5.82 -8.58
N ASP A 681 2.36 5.05 -9.64
CA ASP A 681 1.83 3.69 -9.61
C ASP A 681 2.91 2.60 -9.72
N VAL A 682 4.13 2.95 -10.16
CA VAL A 682 5.26 2.02 -10.22
C VAL A 682 6.30 2.37 -9.19
N VAL A 683 7.00 3.50 -9.35
CA VAL A 683 8.17 3.81 -8.53
C VAL A 683 7.76 4.25 -7.12
N GLY A 684 6.83 5.22 -7.00
CA GLY A 684 6.45 5.81 -5.72
C GLY A 684 6.04 4.78 -4.68
N VAL A 685 5.17 3.87 -5.10
CA VAL A 685 4.62 2.81 -4.23
C VAL A 685 5.59 1.63 -4.02
N ALA A 686 6.45 1.31 -5.00
CA ALA A 686 7.44 0.25 -4.85
C ALA A 686 8.56 0.61 -3.87
N LEU A 687 8.86 1.91 -3.69
CA LEU A 687 9.83 2.38 -2.70
C LEU A 687 9.42 2.05 -1.28
N ASP A 688 8.13 2.07 -0.97
CA ASP A 688 7.60 1.75 0.35
C ASP A 688 7.91 0.32 0.75
N ILE A 689 7.57 -0.64 -0.12
CA ILE A 689 7.83 -2.04 0.16
C ILE A 689 9.33 -2.37 0.13
N PHE A 690 10.11 -1.68 -0.71
CA PHE A 690 11.55 -1.86 -0.79
C PHE A 690 12.23 -1.58 0.55
N ILE A 691 11.98 -0.42 1.18
CA ILE A 691 12.60 -0.07 2.48
C ILE A 691 12.11 -0.95 3.62
N LYS A 692 10.82 -1.33 3.63
CA LYS A 692 10.27 -2.22 4.65
C LYS A 692 10.86 -3.63 4.55
N MET A 693 10.96 -4.16 3.34
CA MET A 693 11.55 -5.47 3.10
C MET A 693 13.01 -5.52 3.51
N MET A 694 13.82 -4.51 3.13
CA MET A 694 15.22 -4.40 3.58
C MET A 694 15.33 -4.40 5.10
N SER A 695 14.46 -3.61 5.76
CA SER A 695 14.45 -3.50 7.23
C SER A 695 14.04 -4.81 7.91
N THR A 696 13.05 -5.51 7.36
CA THR A 696 12.57 -6.80 7.90
C THR A 696 13.62 -7.90 7.72
N VAL A 697 14.28 -7.96 6.56
CA VAL A 697 15.42 -8.88 6.32
C VAL A 697 16.55 -8.59 7.28
N ALA A 698 16.94 -7.32 7.44
CA ALA A 698 17.98 -6.90 8.36
C ALA A 698 17.65 -7.28 9.81
N ASN A 699 16.43 -7.03 10.28
CA ASN A 699 15.95 -7.44 11.61
C ASN A 699 16.07 -8.95 11.85
N THR A 700 15.67 -9.74 10.86
CA THR A 700 15.70 -11.22 10.96
C THR A 700 17.14 -11.75 11.02
N LEU A 701 18.08 -11.13 10.34
CA LEU A 701 19.46 -11.59 10.18
C LEU A 701 20.49 -10.80 11.01
N ALA A 702 20.07 -9.78 11.76
CA ALA A 702 20.96 -8.97 12.61
C ALA A 702 21.90 -9.81 13.51
N PRO A 703 21.45 -10.90 14.15
CA PRO A 703 22.33 -11.73 14.97
C PRO A 703 23.46 -12.40 14.19
N LEU A 704 23.22 -12.75 12.91
CA LEU A 704 24.26 -13.29 12.04
C LEU A 704 25.30 -12.23 11.71
N PHE A 705 24.89 -11.03 11.34
CA PHE A 705 25.80 -9.92 11.01
C PHE A 705 26.67 -9.52 12.20
N ASN A 706 26.12 -9.57 13.42
CA ASN A 706 26.85 -9.27 14.65
C ASN A 706 27.93 -10.30 15.00
N ASN A 707 27.78 -11.55 14.53
CA ASN A 707 28.70 -12.63 14.88
C ASN A 707 29.63 -13.06 13.74
N PHE A 708 29.30 -12.77 12.48
CA PHE A 708 29.99 -13.31 11.30
C PHE A 708 30.34 -12.23 10.27
N THR A 709 30.87 -11.09 10.70
CA THR A 709 31.32 -10.02 9.80
C THR A 709 32.75 -10.29 9.30
N ILE A 710 32.99 -10.03 8.01
CA ILE A 710 34.31 -10.26 7.37
C ILE A 710 35.27 -9.09 7.66
N PHE A 711 34.79 -7.85 7.52
CA PHE A 711 35.56 -6.64 7.76
C PHE A 711 35.12 -6.00 9.08
N HIS A 712 35.89 -6.20 10.12
CA HIS A 712 35.64 -5.63 11.45
C HIS A 712 36.22 -4.21 11.59
#